data_37d23c6980998a6bd0b09e1938d14d44
#
_entry.id   37d23c6980998a6bd0b09e1938d14d44
#
_cell.length_a   1.000
_cell.length_b   1.000
_cell.length_c   1.000
_cell.angle_alpha   90.00
_cell.angle_beta   90.00
_cell.angle_gamma   90.00
#
_symmetry.space_group_name_H-M   'P 1'
#
loop_
_entity.id
_entity.type
_entity.pdbx_description
1 polymer ?
#
loop_
_entity_poly.entity_id
_entity_poly.type
_entity_poly.pdbx_seq_one_letter_code
_entity_poly.pdbx_strand_id
1 'polypeptide(L)'
;MTNIREKLARLTPEQREAVAARIGRRRDAREAAIIPRPSGMRVPLSSVQERLWLMERLDSEAGGQNIAGVVSVSGEFDAQRMQRAMQAVQKKHEILRTAIRSTQGEPEQVVLPDPVTDYRYIDHCSPAENGYGRCDGHDAVAGIGNDITFAARGDGEAADATDISPAAMDLMKAEAARPFDMSSGCLFRMVIIRVSASLHHIMVAMHHMVGDGGSIAILLGEAWHAYGSGPASAMQMPDVQYADYAVWQRRRLADGSGDAGLAYWLAELKGMPLRLDLPGTRNRPLVAKADSGRFPVKIPPDIARRVQQQAVRLGITPFNVYLAAYASLLMRFTGQQDFAVGVPVSLRNRPELQTMAGCFVNMLPVRMSCTQGTSFGTFAQSVSERMLGALQHADTPFEQLVARLVSERDLACTPVFQNVFSFERAPESQGETAGMRWRFSEFALGNSAYDISLELNYGNEDVSGWMDYSRALFDRDWVERFVGCFLRLLASGLEAPDTPLSDLALLDGPERERMLYQFNATQAEYPRQALIHELFEQQVERTPEALAVQYEDESLTYAQLNAKANQLAHRLRAMRDASGAAVMKPDALVAISVERSLEMVVGLLGILKAGAAYVPVDPEYPADRIAYMLGDSQAKVLLTQRTLQERLQAAARGEDGGLGVILLLDEEATYAGQPEDNIGREETDQTSRHLAYVIYTSGSTGQPKGVMNE
;
A
#
# COMPACT_ATOMS: atom_id res chain seq x y z
N MET A 1 7.32 -51.84 43.14
CA MET A 1 8.16 -50.62 43.25
C MET A 1 9.60 -50.85 43.79
N THR A 2 9.88 -51.96 44.36
CA THR A 2 11.19 -52.28 45.00
C THR A 2 12.33 -52.52 43.98
N ASN A 3 12.05 -52.96 42.78
CA ASN A 3 13.04 -53.36 41.77
C ASN A 3 13.72 -52.17 41.00
N ILE A 4 13.14 -50.98 40.97
CA ILE A 4 13.71 -49.83 40.24
C ILE A 4 14.74 -49.07 41.09
N ARG A 5 14.51 -48.94 42.39
CA ARG A 5 15.47 -48.32 43.32
C ARG A 5 16.78 -49.11 43.43
N GLU A 6 16.73 -50.47 43.47
CA GLU A 6 17.90 -51.30 43.49
C GLU A 6 18.71 -51.27 42.17
N LYS A 7 18.02 -51.14 41.00
CA LYS A 7 18.70 -50.99 39.71
C LYS A 7 19.38 -49.64 39.57
N LEU A 8 18.77 -48.56 40.07
CA LEU A 8 19.38 -47.24 40.07
C LEU A 8 20.57 -47.11 41.02
N ALA A 9 20.56 -47.86 42.13
CA ALA A 9 21.67 -47.88 43.07
C ALA A 9 22.97 -48.53 42.53
N ARG A 10 22.87 -49.41 41.53
CA ARG A 10 23.97 -50.05 40.83
C ARG A 10 24.65 -49.29 39.72
N LEU A 11 24.10 -48.07 39.33
CA LEU A 11 24.67 -47.25 38.30
C LEU A 11 25.76 -46.33 38.84
N THR A 12 26.78 -46.05 38.01
CA THR A 12 27.79 -45.02 38.32
C THR A 12 27.12 -43.61 38.36
N PRO A 13 27.75 -42.61 39.01
CA PRO A 13 27.24 -41.24 39.01
C PRO A 13 26.92 -40.71 37.61
N GLU A 14 27.79 -40.92 36.62
CA GLU A 14 27.62 -40.54 35.22
C GLU A 14 26.45 -41.28 34.55
N GLN A 15 26.28 -42.57 34.84
CA GLN A 15 25.14 -43.35 34.34
C GLN A 15 23.81 -42.93 34.97
N ARG A 16 23.82 -42.52 36.27
CA ARG A 16 22.62 -41.94 36.91
C ARG A 16 22.24 -40.61 36.29
N GLU A 17 23.22 -39.76 36.00
CA GLU A 17 22.99 -38.47 35.33
C GLU A 17 22.47 -38.66 33.90
N ALA A 18 23.02 -39.59 33.12
CA ALA A 18 22.53 -39.95 31.80
C ALA A 18 21.11 -40.53 31.83
N VAL A 19 20.76 -41.34 32.82
CA VAL A 19 19.38 -41.85 33.00
C VAL A 19 18.45 -40.76 33.46
N ALA A 20 18.86 -39.90 34.40
CA ALA A 20 18.07 -38.72 34.82
C ALA A 20 17.82 -37.74 33.65
N ALA A 21 18.84 -37.44 32.84
CA ALA A 21 18.73 -36.63 31.64
C ALA A 21 17.82 -37.28 30.57
N ARG A 22 17.82 -38.61 30.46
CA ARG A 22 16.94 -39.35 29.55
C ARG A 22 15.50 -39.42 30.06
N ILE A 23 15.30 -39.51 31.37
CA ILE A 23 13.97 -39.43 32.01
C ILE A 23 13.44 -38.00 31.91
N GLY A 24 14.27 -36.99 32.17
CA GLY A 24 13.94 -35.57 31.97
C GLY A 24 13.51 -35.30 30.53
N ARG A 25 14.32 -35.64 29.53
CA ARG A 25 13.97 -35.53 28.12
C ARG A 25 12.71 -36.30 27.73
N ARG A 26 12.42 -37.45 28.29
CA ARG A 26 11.18 -38.21 28.06
C ARG A 26 9.98 -37.55 28.75
N ARG A 27 10.18 -36.93 29.92
CA ARG A 27 9.15 -36.19 30.63
C ARG A 27 8.81 -34.89 29.87
N ASP A 28 9.81 -34.12 29.47
CA ASP A 28 9.69 -32.93 28.69
C ASP A 28 9.03 -33.22 27.33
N ALA A 29 9.42 -34.34 26.68
CA ALA A 29 8.79 -34.77 25.43
C ALA A 29 7.33 -35.22 25.61
N ARG A 30 6.97 -35.79 26.79
CA ARG A 30 5.60 -36.21 27.08
C ARG A 30 4.70 -35.05 27.52
N GLU A 31 5.25 -34.08 28.26
CA GLU A 31 4.59 -32.80 28.60
C GLU A 31 4.43 -31.90 27.36
N ALA A 32 5.33 -32.04 26.38
CA ALA A 32 5.24 -31.35 25.10
C ALA A 32 4.31 -32.01 24.07
N ALA A 33 3.87 -33.28 24.28
CA ALA A 33 3.04 -34.02 23.34
C ALA A 33 1.57 -33.52 23.35
N ILE A 34 0.96 -33.44 22.16
CA ILE A 34 -0.49 -33.28 22.05
C ILE A 34 -1.14 -34.62 22.35
N ILE A 35 -2.00 -34.65 23.37
CA ILE A 35 -2.70 -35.87 23.80
C ILE A 35 -4.21 -35.69 23.66
N PRO A 36 -4.95 -36.78 23.39
CA PRO A 36 -6.41 -36.72 23.34
C PRO A 36 -6.99 -36.16 24.65
N ARG A 37 -7.93 -35.25 24.53
CA ARG A 37 -8.63 -34.65 25.64
C ARG A 37 -9.55 -35.66 26.34
N PRO A 38 -9.84 -35.49 27.64
CA PRO A 38 -10.88 -36.26 28.30
C PRO A 38 -12.25 -36.06 27.67
N SER A 39 -13.05 -37.15 27.63
CA SER A 39 -14.44 -37.07 27.15
C SER A 39 -15.27 -36.08 27.99
N GLY A 40 -16.09 -35.26 27.37
CA GLY A 40 -16.93 -34.28 28.06
C GLY A 40 -16.19 -33.01 28.55
N MET A 41 -14.91 -32.87 28.21
CA MET A 41 -14.16 -31.65 28.53
C MET A 41 -14.66 -30.48 27.69
N ARG A 42 -14.84 -29.31 28.33
CA ARG A 42 -15.06 -28.03 27.61
C ARG A 42 -13.82 -27.69 26.78
N VAL A 43 -14.04 -27.44 25.48
CA VAL A 43 -12.94 -27.18 24.53
C VAL A 43 -12.84 -25.67 24.25
N PRO A 44 -11.76 -25.01 24.64
CA PRO A 44 -11.55 -23.59 24.33
C PRO A 44 -11.25 -23.41 22.85
N LEU A 45 -11.38 -22.16 22.36
CA LEU A 45 -10.82 -21.78 21.06
C LEU A 45 -9.30 -21.76 21.13
N SER A 46 -8.64 -22.12 20.02
CA SER A 46 -7.22 -21.78 19.83
C SER A 46 -7.05 -20.25 19.72
N SER A 47 -5.83 -19.73 19.84
CA SER A 47 -5.59 -18.28 19.78
C SER A 47 -6.03 -17.69 18.45
N VAL A 48 -5.74 -18.36 17.32
CA VAL A 48 -6.18 -17.92 15.99
C VAL A 48 -7.70 -17.99 15.83
N GLN A 49 -8.34 -19.03 16.38
CA GLN A 49 -9.82 -19.12 16.35
C GLN A 49 -10.46 -17.98 17.16
N GLU A 50 -9.91 -17.63 18.32
CA GLU A 50 -10.42 -16.52 19.13
C GLU A 50 -10.36 -15.19 18.40
N ARG A 51 -9.23 -14.91 17.68
CA ARG A 51 -9.11 -13.74 16.82
C ARG A 51 -10.18 -13.71 15.75
N LEU A 52 -10.31 -14.80 14.99
CA LEU A 52 -11.29 -14.91 13.90
C LEU A 52 -12.71 -14.77 14.40
N TRP A 53 -13.04 -15.34 15.57
CA TRP A 53 -14.33 -15.19 16.21
C TRP A 53 -14.64 -13.72 16.61
N LEU A 54 -13.63 -13.00 17.13
CA LEU A 54 -13.78 -11.58 17.45
C LEU A 54 -13.96 -10.73 16.18
N MET A 55 -13.21 -11.01 15.12
CA MET A 55 -13.34 -10.30 13.86
C MET A 55 -14.72 -10.48 13.22
N GLU A 56 -15.24 -11.71 13.20
CA GLU A 56 -16.56 -12.01 12.66
C GLU A 56 -17.69 -11.30 13.44
N ARG A 57 -17.54 -11.09 14.75
CA ARG A 57 -18.50 -10.33 15.54
C ARG A 57 -18.49 -8.82 15.31
N LEU A 58 -17.39 -8.31 14.78
CA LEU A 58 -17.23 -6.90 14.43
C LEU A 58 -17.74 -6.61 13.01
N ASP A 59 -17.69 -7.58 12.10
CA ASP A 59 -18.13 -7.45 10.71
C ASP A 59 -18.75 -8.79 10.21
N SER A 60 -19.97 -9.04 10.62
CA SER A 60 -20.69 -10.29 10.34
C SER A 60 -21.27 -10.39 8.92
N GLU A 61 -21.31 -9.29 8.15
CA GLU A 61 -21.99 -9.26 6.85
C GLU A 61 -21.07 -9.60 5.67
N ALA A 62 -19.75 -9.53 5.86
CA ALA A 62 -18.82 -9.55 4.71
C ALA A 62 -18.39 -10.93 4.23
N GLY A 63 -18.66 -12.05 4.96
CA GLY A 63 -18.07 -13.36 4.60
C GLY A 63 -16.53 -13.33 4.45
N GLY A 64 -15.90 -12.30 5.06
CA GLY A 64 -14.49 -11.92 4.85
C GLY A 64 -13.47 -12.91 5.39
N GLN A 65 -13.93 -13.95 6.11
CA GLN A 65 -13.07 -14.98 6.69
C GLN A 65 -13.21 -16.33 5.99
N ASN A 66 -13.83 -16.36 4.79
CA ASN A 66 -13.93 -17.58 4.00
C ASN A 66 -12.67 -17.80 3.17
N ILE A 67 -12.30 -19.07 3.01
CA ILE A 67 -11.28 -19.52 2.05
C ILE A 67 -11.92 -20.54 1.10
N ALA A 68 -11.49 -20.55 -0.15
CA ALA A 68 -12.05 -21.45 -1.15
C ALA A 68 -10.99 -21.97 -2.13
N GLY A 69 -11.25 -23.13 -2.68
CA GLY A 69 -10.47 -23.75 -3.75
C GLY A 69 -11.39 -24.46 -4.74
N VAL A 70 -10.95 -24.56 -5.99
CA VAL A 70 -11.68 -25.20 -7.08
C VAL A 70 -10.86 -26.31 -7.70
N VAL A 71 -11.48 -27.46 -7.93
CA VAL A 71 -10.90 -28.56 -8.71
C VAL A 71 -11.74 -28.76 -9.95
N SER A 72 -11.15 -28.58 -11.12
CA SER A 72 -11.75 -28.94 -12.41
C SER A 72 -11.43 -30.41 -12.71
N VAL A 73 -12.43 -31.20 -13.06
CA VAL A 73 -12.33 -32.65 -13.28
C VAL A 73 -12.84 -33.00 -14.67
N SER A 74 -11.99 -33.63 -15.47
CA SER A 74 -12.33 -34.14 -16.81
C SER A 74 -12.36 -35.67 -16.82
N GLY A 75 -13.47 -36.26 -17.30
CA GLY A 75 -13.68 -37.70 -17.38
C GLY A 75 -15.06 -38.13 -16.84
N GLU A 76 -15.22 -39.42 -16.57
CA GLU A 76 -16.47 -39.98 -15.99
C GLU A 76 -16.48 -39.71 -14.48
N PHE A 77 -17.19 -38.68 -14.07
CA PHE A 77 -17.26 -38.23 -12.66
C PHE A 77 -18.63 -38.49 -12.04
N ASP A 78 -18.65 -39.15 -10.89
CA ASP A 78 -19.85 -39.41 -10.08
C ASP A 78 -19.93 -38.46 -8.88
N ALA A 79 -20.81 -37.46 -8.99
CA ALA A 79 -21.02 -36.46 -7.95
C ALA A 79 -21.49 -37.04 -6.61
N GLN A 80 -22.33 -38.11 -6.64
CA GLN A 80 -22.82 -38.75 -5.42
C GLN A 80 -21.70 -39.54 -4.72
N ARG A 81 -20.81 -40.14 -5.49
CA ARG A 81 -19.63 -40.84 -4.97
C ARG A 81 -18.68 -39.84 -4.28
N MET A 82 -18.46 -38.67 -4.89
CA MET A 82 -17.66 -37.60 -4.28
C MET A 82 -18.32 -37.06 -3.01
N GLN A 83 -19.62 -36.86 -3.00
CA GLN A 83 -20.36 -36.47 -1.82
C GLN A 83 -20.18 -37.46 -0.66
N ARG A 84 -20.32 -38.78 -0.93
CA ARG A 84 -20.07 -39.82 0.09
C ARG A 84 -18.65 -39.84 0.57
N ALA A 85 -17.67 -39.64 -0.32
CA ALA A 85 -16.26 -39.54 0.04
C ALA A 85 -16.00 -38.34 0.99
N MET A 86 -16.54 -37.17 0.64
CA MET A 86 -16.38 -35.97 1.49
C MET A 86 -17.13 -36.09 2.83
N GLN A 87 -18.27 -36.78 2.87
CA GLN A 87 -18.94 -37.05 4.16
C GLN A 87 -18.09 -37.94 5.08
N ALA A 88 -17.38 -38.93 4.53
CA ALA A 88 -16.44 -39.75 5.31
C ALA A 88 -15.27 -38.87 5.87
N VAL A 89 -14.74 -37.96 5.05
CA VAL A 89 -13.70 -37.01 5.49
C VAL A 89 -14.21 -36.08 6.57
N GLN A 90 -15.44 -35.55 6.46
CA GLN A 90 -16.03 -34.72 7.52
C GLN A 90 -16.25 -35.47 8.84
N LYS A 91 -16.60 -36.76 8.78
CA LYS A 91 -16.69 -37.60 9.98
C LYS A 91 -15.34 -37.79 10.66
N LYS A 92 -14.28 -37.97 9.87
CA LYS A 92 -12.91 -38.17 10.35
C LYS A 92 -12.37 -36.94 11.08
N HIS A 93 -12.58 -35.75 10.53
CA HIS A 93 -12.06 -34.51 11.09
C HIS A 93 -13.11 -33.78 11.94
N GLU A 94 -12.96 -33.81 13.26
CA GLU A 94 -13.90 -33.19 14.21
C GLU A 94 -14.12 -31.71 13.92
N ILE A 95 -13.09 -31.01 13.47
CA ILE A 95 -13.15 -29.57 13.21
C ILE A 95 -14.21 -29.22 12.15
N LEU A 96 -14.48 -30.10 11.18
CA LEU A 96 -15.48 -29.88 10.14
C LEU A 96 -16.94 -30.11 10.59
N ARG A 97 -17.12 -30.57 11.83
CA ARG A 97 -18.40 -30.73 12.49
C ARG A 97 -18.41 -30.07 13.88
N THR A 98 -17.65 -28.98 13.99
CA THR A 98 -17.50 -28.20 15.22
C THR A 98 -18.31 -26.91 15.10
N ALA A 99 -19.23 -26.72 16.04
CA ALA A 99 -19.94 -25.46 16.25
C ALA A 99 -19.20 -24.59 17.26
N ILE A 100 -19.23 -23.28 17.06
CA ILE A 100 -18.71 -22.31 18.03
C ILE A 100 -19.89 -21.72 18.79
N ARG A 101 -19.96 -22.01 20.08
CA ARG A 101 -21.05 -21.54 20.95
C ARG A 101 -20.51 -20.65 22.04
N SER A 102 -21.31 -19.70 22.48
CA SER A 102 -20.95 -18.84 23.62
C SER A 102 -21.69 -19.33 24.87
N THR A 103 -20.91 -19.76 25.87
CA THR A 103 -21.44 -20.16 27.17
C THR A 103 -20.97 -19.17 28.23
N GLN A 104 -21.88 -18.47 28.87
CA GLN A 104 -21.56 -17.39 29.84
C GLN A 104 -20.68 -16.26 29.27
N GLY A 105 -20.82 -15.98 27.97
CA GLY A 105 -20.06 -14.93 27.30
C GLY A 105 -18.70 -15.38 26.72
N GLU A 106 -18.22 -16.58 27.07
CA GLU A 106 -16.99 -17.14 26.54
C GLU A 106 -17.24 -18.11 25.37
N PRO A 107 -16.50 -18.03 24.27
CA PRO A 107 -16.65 -18.95 23.14
C PRO A 107 -16.01 -20.32 23.44
N GLU A 108 -16.65 -21.38 22.96
CA GLU A 108 -16.17 -22.74 23.06
C GLU A 108 -16.48 -23.55 21.81
N GLN A 109 -15.66 -24.55 21.57
CA GLN A 109 -15.84 -25.54 20.50
C GLN A 109 -16.77 -26.64 20.97
N VAL A 110 -17.86 -26.89 20.24
CA VAL A 110 -18.78 -27.98 20.46
C VAL A 110 -18.72 -28.94 19.28
N VAL A 111 -18.10 -30.10 19.48
CA VAL A 111 -18.01 -31.13 18.43
C VAL A 111 -19.34 -31.86 18.34
N LEU A 112 -19.97 -31.81 17.18
CA LEU A 112 -21.23 -32.48 16.92
C LEU A 112 -21.01 -33.99 16.65
N PRO A 113 -21.94 -34.88 17.01
CA PRO A 113 -21.80 -36.31 16.76
C PRO A 113 -21.75 -36.62 15.25
N ASP A 114 -22.57 -35.96 14.45
CA ASP A 114 -22.61 -36.10 13.01
C ASP A 114 -22.33 -34.76 12.32
N PRO A 115 -21.72 -34.77 11.11
CA PRO A 115 -21.47 -33.56 10.35
C PRO A 115 -22.79 -32.96 9.81
N VAL A 116 -22.92 -31.64 9.91
CA VAL A 116 -23.91 -30.86 9.16
C VAL A 116 -23.32 -30.54 7.81
N THR A 117 -24.04 -30.88 6.72
CA THR A 117 -23.51 -30.80 5.37
C THR A 117 -24.18 -29.69 4.55
N ASP A 118 -23.38 -28.90 3.82
CA ASP A 118 -23.84 -27.92 2.83
C ASP A 118 -23.27 -28.34 1.46
N TYR A 119 -23.96 -29.27 0.82
CA TYR A 119 -23.59 -29.78 -0.50
C TYR A 119 -24.62 -29.34 -1.54
N ARG A 120 -24.12 -28.82 -2.67
CA ARG A 120 -24.94 -28.42 -3.80
C ARG A 120 -24.44 -29.05 -5.08
N TYR A 121 -25.36 -29.50 -5.93
CA TYR A 121 -25.10 -29.92 -7.28
C TYR A 121 -25.87 -29.02 -8.25
N ILE A 122 -25.17 -28.44 -9.22
CA ILE A 122 -25.72 -27.51 -10.20
C ILE A 122 -25.41 -28.03 -11.58
N ASP A 123 -26.46 -28.35 -12.34
CA ASP A 123 -26.34 -28.76 -13.75
C ASP A 123 -26.40 -27.51 -14.65
N HIS A 124 -25.26 -27.10 -15.16
CA HIS A 124 -25.13 -25.94 -16.04
C HIS A 124 -25.26 -26.33 -17.54
N CYS A 125 -25.43 -27.63 -17.83
CA CYS A 125 -25.58 -28.16 -19.21
C CYS A 125 -27.00 -28.16 -19.73
N SER A 126 -28.02 -28.04 -18.87
CA SER A 126 -29.42 -28.06 -19.32
C SER A 126 -29.71 -26.79 -20.10
N PRO A 127 -30.21 -26.86 -21.35
CA PRO A 127 -30.84 -25.73 -22.02
C PRO A 127 -32.22 -25.52 -21.39
N ALA A 128 -32.25 -25.17 -20.13
CA ALA A 128 -33.49 -24.82 -19.47
C ALA A 128 -33.67 -23.34 -19.57
N GLU A 129 -34.72 -22.92 -20.27
CA GLU A 129 -35.53 -21.75 -20.03
C GLU A 129 -34.81 -20.61 -19.31
N ASN A 130 -34.56 -19.54 -20.04
CA ASN A 130 -34.16 -18.24 -19.49
C ASN A 130 -35.00 -17.89 -18.25
N GLY A 131 -34.59 -18.33 -17.11
CA GLY A 131 -35.24 -18.15 -15.84
C GLY A 131 -34.37 -18.73 -14.75
N TYR A 132 -33.70 -17.91 -14.01
CA TYR A 132 -33.18 -18.27 -12.70
C TYR A 132 -34.28 -19.00 -11.94
N GLY A 133 -34.16 -20.31 -11.80
CA GLY A 133 -35.05 -21.10 -10.96
C GLY A 133 -35.01 -20.53 -9.58
N ARG A 134 -36.08 -19.85 -9.18
CA ARG A 134 -36.33 -19.45 -7.79
C ARG A 134 -36.25 -20.71 -6.91
N CYS A 135 -35.16 -20.84 -6.17
CA CYS A 135 -35.22 -21.49 -4.87
C CYS A 135 -35.78 -20.43 -3.92
N ASP A 136 -36.96 -20.70 -3.38
CA ASP A 136 -37.66 -19.83 -2.44
C ASP A 136 -36.78 -19.50 -1.25
N GLY A 137 -36.57 -18.20 -1.00
CA GLY A 137 -36.05 -17.62 0.23
C GLY A 137 -34.68 -16.95 0.15
N HIS A 138 -34.70 -15.70 -0.16
CA HIS A 138 -33.90 -14.55 0.22
C HIS A 138 -33.33 -13.73 -0.93
N ASP A 139 -33.53 -12.43 -0.80
CA ASP A 139 -33.41 -11.35 -1.76
C ASP A 139 -32.03 -11.20 -2.41
N ALA A 140 -32.08 -10.79 -3.68
CA ALA A 140 -30.94 -10.41 -4.49
C ALA A 140 -30.19 -9.20 -3.90
N VAL A 141 -28.89 -9.33 -3.67
CA VAL A 141 -27.99 -8.20 -3.43
C VAL A 141 -27.47 -7.73 -4.78
N ALA A 142 -27.85 -6.51 -5.15
CA ALA A 142 -27.35 -5.80 -6.31
C ALA A 142 -25.96 -5.18 -6.02
N GLY A 143 -25.04 -5.31 -6.96
CA GLY A 143 -23.91 -4.40 -7.13
C GLY A 143 -22.56 -4.90 -6.62
N ILE A 144 -21.88 -5.75 -7.41
CA ILE A 144 -20.41 -5.87 -7.36
C ILE A 144 -19.88 -5.71 -8.79
N GLY A 145 -19.05 -4.68 -8.98
CA GLY A 145 -18.49 -4.29 -10.26
C GLY A 145 -17.60 -5.38 -10.88
N ASN A 146 -17.77 -5.58 -12.17
CA ASN A 146 -16.95 -6.42 -13.03
C ASN A 146 -15.57 -5.82 -13.20
N ASP A 147 -14.53 -6.42 -12.59
CA ASP A 147 -13.16 -6.33 -13.09
C ASP A 147 -12.27 -7.37 -12.37
N ILE A 148 -12.37 -8.62 -12.80
CA ILE A 148 -11.32 -9.62 -12.59
C ILE A 148 -11.12 -10.34 -13.93
N THR A 149 -10.21 -9.79 -14.72
CA THR A 149 -9.64 -10.49 -15.86
C THR A 149 -8.58 -11.46 -15.34
N PHE A 150 -8.85 -12.76 -15.47
CA PHE A 150 -7.75 -13.73 -15.57
C PHE A 150 -6.92 -13.32 -16.79
N ALA A 151 -5.59 -13.20 -16.61
CA ALA A 151 -4.70 -13.04 -17.74
C ALA A 151 -4.91 -14.25 -18.67
N ALA A 152 -5.60 -14.02 -19.79
CA ALA A 152 -5.60 -14.95 -20.89
C ALA A 152 -4.14 -15.15 -21.29
N ARG A 153 -3.67 -16.39 -21.31
CA ARG A 153 -2.40 -16.75 -21.93
C ARG A 153 -2.39 -16.21 -23.35
N GLY A 154 -1.25 -15.61 -23.71
CA GLY A 154 -1.00 -15.13 -25.04
C GLY A 154 -1.23 -16.20 -26.09
N ASP A 155 -1.63 -15.71 -27.22
CA ASP A 155 -1.90 -16.32 -28.51
C ASP A 155 -1.27 -17.69 -28.75
N GLY A 156 -2.14 -18.72 -28.99
CA GLY A 156 -1.77 -19.83 -29.85
C GLY A 156 -1.92 -21.26 -29.35
N GLU A 157 -2.40 -21.51 -28.12
CA GLU A 157 -2.76 -22.90 -27.74
C GLU A 157 -4.28 -23.04 -27.57
N ALA A 158 -4.83 -24.12 -28.11
CA ALA A 158 -6.24 -24.46 -28.02
C ALA A 158 -6.73 -24.36 -26.59
N ALA A 159 -7.82 -23.61 -26.33
CA ALA A 159 -8.48 -23.47 -25.05
C ALA A 159 -8.55 -24.84 -24.35
N ASP A 160 -7.84 -24.98 -23.23
CA ASP A 160 -7.82 -26.25 -22.48
C ASP A 160 -9.25 -26.49 -21.96
N ALA A 161 -9.77 -27.69 -22.22
CA ALA A 161 -11.17 -28.08 -21.87
C ALA A 161 -11.49 -27.93 -20.36
N THR A 162 -10.51 -27.50 -19.55
CA THR A 162 -10.64 -27.28 -18.09
C THR A 162 -10.80 -25.82 -17.70
N ASP A 163 -10.86 -24.86 -18.63
CA ASP A 163 -11.04 -23.46 -18.33
C ASP A 163 -12.44 -23.18 -17.77
N ILE A 164 -12.50 -22.48 -16.64
CA ILE A 164 -13.75 -22.15 -15.95
C ILE A 164 -14.44 -21.00 -16.70
N SER A 165 -15.67 -21.24 -17.16
CA SER A 165 -16.45 -20.19 -17.83
C SER A 165 -16.75 -19.00 -16.89
N PRO A 166 -16.91 -17.78 -17.40
CA PRO A 166 -17.24 -16.61 -16.57
C PRO A 166 -18.49 -16.83 -15.71
N ALA A 167 -19.55 -17.45 -16.27
CA ALA A 167 -20.79 -17.71 -15.54
C ALA A 167 -20.59 -18.73 -14.39
N ALA A 168 -19.80 -19.80 -14.62
CA ALA A 168 -19.46 -20.75 -13.57
C ALA A 168 -18.58 -20.09 -12.50
N MET A 169 -17.69 -19.20 -12.90
CA MET A 169 -16.83 -18.42 -11.99
C MET A 169 -17.67 -17.50 -11.09
N ASP A 170 -18.62 -16.77 -11.65
CA ASP A 170 -19.47 -15.84 -10.87
C ASP A 170 -20.35 -16.60 -9.88
N LEU A 171 -20.88 -17.76 -10.28
CA LEU A 171 -21.64 -18.63 -9.40
C LEU A 171 -20.78 -19.16 -8.24
N MET A 172 -19.53 -19.59 -8.53
CA MET A 172 -18.60 -20.04 -7.49
C MET A 172 -18.22 -18.92 -6.53
N LYS A 173 -18.00 -17.70 -7.03
CA LYS A 173 -17.73 -16.53 -6.19
C LYS A 173 -18.89 -16.25 -5.24
N ALA A 174 -20.12 -16.23 -5.75
CA ALA A 174 -21.30 -15.99 -4.94
C ALA A 174 -21.45 -17.04 -3.83
N GLU A 175 -21.25 -18.32 -4.15
CA GLU A 175 -21.33 -19.41 -3.16
C GLU A 175 -20.18 -19.38 -2.15
N ALA A 176 -18.96 -19.06 -2.58
CA ALA A 176 -17.80 -18.97 -1.70
C ALA A 176 -17.86 -17.75 -0.75
N ALA A 177 -18.44 -16.65 -1.21
CA ALA A 177 -18.64 -15.45 -0.40
C ALA A 177 -19.81 -15.57 0.60
N ARG A 178 -20.70 -16.54 0.43
CA ARG A 178 -21.85 -16.72 1.32
C ARG A 178 -21.42 -16.98 2.76
N PRO A 179 -21.86 -16.17 3.75
CA PRO A 179 -21.47 -16.30 5.15
C PRO A 179 -21.76 -17.69 5.73
N PHE A 180 -21.01 -18.08 6.74
CA PHE A 180 -21.23 -19.24 7.55
C PHE A 180 -21.81 -18.87 8.92
N ASP A 181 -22.79 -19.63 9.40
CA ASP A 181 -23.24 -19.53 10.80
C ASP A 181 -22.34 -20.38 11.69
N MET A 182 -21.49 -19.73 12.46
CA MET A 182 -20.54 -20.41 13.36
C MET A 182 -21.22 -21.30 14.39
N SER A 183 -22.48 -21.01 14.78
CA SER A 183 -23.22 -21.81 15.75
C SER A 183 -23.83 -23.10 15.19
N SER A 184 -23.94 -23.20 13.88
CA SER A 184 -24.57 -24.32 13.19
C SER A 184 -23.73 -25.61 13.18
N GLY A 185 -22.40 -25.50 13.28
CA GLY A 185 -21.46 -26.60 13.09
C GLY A 185 -21.26 -26.98 11.60
N CYS A 186 -21.77 -26.17 10.68
CA CYS A 186 -21.56 -26.30 9.24
C CYS A 186 -20.68 -25.16 8.74
N LEU A 187 -19.37 -25.30 8.90
CA LEU A 187 -18.37 -24.29 8.50
C LEU A 187 -17.58 -24.73 7.26
N PHE A 188 -18.13 -25.67 6.52
CA PHE A 188 -17.61 -26.22 5.28
C PHE A 188 -18.74 -26.39 4.26
N ARG A 189 -18.46 -26.04 2.99
CA ARG A 189 -19.40 -26.13 1.87
C ARG A 189 -18.70 -26.75 0.66
N MET A 190 -19.41 -27.62 -0.07
CA MET A 190 -18.96 -28.15 -1.35
C MET A 190 -20.03 -27.90 -2.42
N VAL A 191 -19.63 -27.31 -3.54
CA VAL A 191 -20.50 -27.07 -4.70
C VAL A 191 -19.90 -27.78 -5.91
N ILE A 192 -20.68 -28.65 -6.53
CA ILE A 192 -20.30 -29.36 -7.76
C ILE A 192 -21.11 -28.75 -8.90
N ILE A 193 -20.42 -28.22 -9.89
CA ILE A 193 -21.01 -27.61 -11.09
C ILE A 193 -20.69 -28.52 -12.27
N ARG A 194 -21.71 -29.11 -12.92
CA ARG A 194 -21.56 -29.83 -14.15
C ARG A 194 -21.57 -28.87 -15.33
N VAL A 195 -20.49 -28.82 -16.09
CA VAL A 195 -20.34 -27.96 -17.27
C VAL A 195 -20.63 -28.75 -18.57
N SER A 196 -20.26 -30.04 -18.60
CA SER A 196 -20.54 -30.94 -19.71
C SER A 196 -20.69 -32.38 -19.19
N ALA A 197 -20.96 -33.32 -20.07
CA ALA A 197 -21.02 -34.76 -19.70
C ALA A 197 -19.70 -35.24 -19.08
N SER A 198 -18.58 -34.64 -19.45
CA SER A 198 -17.24 -35.04 -19.03
C SER A 198 -16.46 -33.97 -18.27
N LEU A 199 -17.04 -32.79 -17.96
CA LEU A 199 -16.37 -31.71 -17.24
C LEU A 199 -17.21 -31.24 -16.06
N HIS A 200 -16.59 -31.26 -14.87
CA HIS A 200 -17.18 -30.79 -13.63
C HIS A 200 -16.20 -29.88 -12.91
N HIS A 201 -16.72 -28.85 -12.23
CA HIS A 201 -15.97 -28.04 -11.28
C HIS A 201 -16.45 -28.33 -9.86
N ILE A 202 -15.53 -28.65 -8.97
CA ILE A 202 -15.80 -28.92 -7.56
C ILE A 202 -15.19 -27.74 -6.78
N MET A 203 -16.03 -26.87 -6.25
CA MET A 203 -15.61 -25.82 -5.34
C MET A 203 -15.77 -26.30 -3.90
N VAL A 204 -14.75 -26.11 -3.08
CA VAL A 204 -14.84 -26.23 -1.63
C VAL A 204 -14.61 -24.84 -1.02
N ALA A 205 -15.47 -24.48 -0.09
CA ALA A 205 -15.32 -23.26 0.71
C ALA A 205 -15.44 -23.61 2.19
N MET A 206 -14.67 -22.92 3.03
CA MET A 206 -14.75 -23.11 4.47
C MET A 206 -14.45 -21.78 5.18
N HIS A 207 -14.97 -21.64 6.39
CA HIS A 207 -14.57 -20.56 7.27
C HIS A 207 -13.13 -20.80 7.74
N HIS A 208 -12.31 -19.76 7.72
CA HIS A 208 -10.87 -19.87 8.08
C HIS A 208 -10.64 -20.40 9.51
N MET A 209 -11.65 -20.31 10.39
CA MET A 209 -11.62 -20.86 11.74
C MET A 209 -11.48 -22.39 11.78
N VAL A 210 -11.93 -23.09 10.73
CA VAL A 210 -11.90 -24.57 10.67
C VAL A 210 -10.85 -25.10 9.71
N GLY A 211 -10.15 -24.23 8.99
CA GLY A 211 -9.09 -24.65 8.08
C GLY A 211 -8.22 -23.52 7.56
N ASP A 212 -7.15 -23.90 6.92
CA ASP A 212 -6.19 -23.08 6.19
C ASP A 212 -5.95 -23.68 4.79
N GLY A 213 -5.10 -23.07 3.98
CA GLY A 213 -4.77 -23.60 2.65
C GLY A 213 -4.26 -25.04 2.68
N GLY A 214 -3.42 -25.40 3.66
CA GLY A 214 -2.96 -26.77 3.88
C GLY A 214 -4.11 -27.74 4.21
N SER A 215 -5.13 -27.28 4.93
CA SER A 215 -6.32 -28.07 5.22
C SER A 215 -7.12 -28.40 3.96
N ILE A 216 -7.28 -27.46 3.02
CA ILE A 216 -7.96 -27.71 1.74
C ILE A 216 -7.26 -28.85 0.99
N ALA A 217 -5.93 -28.83 0.91
CA ALA A 217 -5.14 -29.86 0.25
C ALA A 217 -5.31 -31.23 0.93
N ILE A 218 -5.26 -31.29 2.29
CA ILE A 218 -5.49 -32.53 3.06
C ILE A 218 -6.87 -33.09 2.77
N LEU A 219 -7.92 -32.26 2.91
CA LEU A 219 -9.32 -32.70 2.76
C LEU A 219 -9.63 -33.17 1.34
N LEU A 220 -9.16 -32.44 0.32
CA LEU A 220 -9.31 -32.86 -1.07
C LEU A 220 -8.53 -34.13 -1.38
N GLY A 221 -7.29 -34.26 -0.91
CA GLY A 221 -6.49 -35.47 -1.08
C GLY A 221 -7.16 -36.71 -0.48
N GLU A 222 -7.71 -36.60 0.74
CA GLU A 222 -8.44 -37.67 1.40
C GLU A 222 -9.79 -37.98 0.70
N ALA A 223 -10.50 -36.95 0.23
CA ALA A 223 -11.74 -37.15 -0.54
C ALA A 223 -11.49 -37.88 -1.87
N TRP A 224 -10.41 -37.51 -2.58
CA TRP A 224 -10.02 -38.24 -3.81
C TRP A 224 -9.59 -39.67 -3.55
N HIS A 225 -8.85 -39.93 -2.46
CA HIS A 225 -8.50 -41.26 -2.05
C HIS A 225 -9.76 -42.11 -1.73
N ALA A 226 -10.69 -41.53 -0.96
CA ALA A 226 -11.95 -42.18 -0.62
C ALA A 226 -12.88 -42.37 -1.87
N TYR A 227 -12.82 -41.43 -2.82
CA TYR A 227 -13.52 -41.58 -4.10
C TYR A 227 -13.02 -42.78 -4.90
N GLY A 228 -11.68 -42.97 -4.96
CA GLY A 228 -11.08 -44.12 -5.68
C GLY A 228 -11.26 -45.43 -4.96
N SER A 229 -10.98 -45.51 -3.66
CA SER A 229 -10.87 -46.73 -2.86
C SER A 229 -12.13 -47.09 -2.04
N GLY A 230 -13.14 -46.21 -2.05
CA GLY A 230 -14.36 -46.31 -1.25
C GLY A 230 -14.27 -45.56 0.10
N PRO A 231 -15.43 -45.11 0.65
CA PRO A 231 -15.48 -44.28 1.87
C PRO A 231 -14.84 -44.92 3.11
N ALA A 232 -14.85 -46.26 3.20
CA ALA A 232 -14.24 -46.98 4.32
C ALA A 232 -12.71 -46.76 4.43
N SER A 233 -12.04 -46.50 3.31
CA SER A 233 -10.58 -46.24 3.30
C SER A 233 -10.19 -44.92 3.99
N ALA A 234 -11.09 -43.95 4.10
CA ALA A 234 -10.88 -42.69 4.78
C ALA A 234 -11.20 -42.71 6.29
N MET A 235 -11.69 -43.84 6.80
CA MET A 235 -12.26 -43.94 8.16
C MET A 235 -11.23 -44.14 9.29
N GLN A 236 -9.94 -44.23 8.98
CA GLN A 236 -8.94 -44.30 10.06
C GLN A 236 -8.90 -42.94 10.80
N MET A 237 -9.43 -42.94 12.01
CA MET A 237 -9.45 -41.75 12.88
C MET A 237 -8.05 -41.40 13.30
N PRO A 238 -7.65 -40.10 13.28
CA PRO A 238 -6.37 -39.69 13.84
C PRO A 238 -6.39 -39.81 15.36
N ASP A 239 -5.24 -40.09 15.95
CA ASP A 239 -5.07 -40.21 17.41
C ASP A 239 -5.40 -38.92 18.16
N VAL A 240 -5.21 -37.80 17.53
CA VAL A 240 -5.50 -36.45 18.06
C VAL A 240 -6.26 -35.59 17.02
N GLN A 241 -7.08 -34.69 17.52
CA GLN A 241 -7.94 -33.81 16.74
C GLN A 241 -7.58 -32.32 17.01
N TYR A 242 -8.07 -31.41 16.19
CA TYR A 242 -7.81 -29.98 16.36
C TYR A 242 -8.25 -29.43 17.74
N ALA A 243 -9.33 -29.97 18.28
CA ALA A 243 -9.79 -29.64 19.63
C ALA A 243 -8.73 -30.00 20.70
N ASP A 244 -7.99 -31.11 20.51
CA ASP A 244 -6.89 -31.50 21.40
C ASP A 244 -5.69 -30.55 21.30
N TYR A 245 -5.39 -30.07 20.05
CA TYR A 245 -4.40 -29.03 19.83
C TYR A 245 -4.80 -27.72 20.51
N ALA A 246 -6.04 -27.28 20.42
CA ALA A 246 -6.51 -26.05 21.07
C ALA A 246 -6.35 -26.13 22.61
N VAL A 247 -6.70 -27.26 23.21
CA VAL A 247 -6.49 -27.49 24.66
C VAL A 247 -5.01 -27.48 25.01
N TRP A 248 -4.16 -28.15 24.23
CA TRP A 248 -2.71 -28.17 24.41
C TRP A 248 -2.10 -26.77 24.29
N GLN A 249 -2.47 -26.00 23.27
CA GLN A 249 -1.99 -24.63 23.06
C GLN A 249 -2.35 -23.73 24.26
N ARG A 250 -3.62 -23.77 24.72
CA ARG A 250 -4.07 -22.96 25.85
C ARG A 250 -3.35 -23.29 27.15
N ARG A 251 -3.07 -24.57 27.38
CA ARG A 251 -2.27 -24.99 28.55
C ARG A 251 -0.87 -24.42 28.51
N ARG A 252 -0.19 -24.51 27.37
CA ARG A 252 1.16 -23.94 27.19
C ARG A 252 1.23 -22.43 27.37
N LEU A 253 0.17 -21.73 26.96
CA LEU A 253 0.08 -20.28 27.19
C LEU A 253 -0.19 -19.92 28.65
N ALA A 254 -0.89 -20.78 29.39
CA ALA A 254 -1.22 -20.55 30.79
C ALA A 254 -0.08 -20.93 31.75
N ASP A 255 0.78 -21.92 31.41
CA ASP A 255 1.89 -22.39 32.24
C ASP A 255 3.20 -21.60 32.06
N GLY A 256 3.18 -20.52 31.23
CA GLY A 256 4.36 -19.68 31.00
C GLY A 256 5.36 -20.23 29.98
N SER A 257 5.09 -21.41 29.37
CA SER A 257 5.99 -21.99 28.34
C SER A 257 6.16 -21.10 27.10
N GLY A 258 5.25 -20.14 26.89
CA GLY A 258 5.29 -19.14 25.81
C GLY A 258 6.05 -17.85 26.15
N ASP A 259 6.41 -17.62 27.43
CA ASP A 259 6.94 -16.32 27.89
C ASP A 259 8.26 -15.92 27.23
N ALA A 260 9.16 -16.88 26.98
CA ALA A 260 10.41 -16.63 26.29
C ALA A 260 10.20 -16.12 24.84
N GLY A 261 9.25 -16.72 24.13
CA GLY A 261 8.89 -16.28 22.79
C GLY A 261 8.27 -14.88 22.79
N LEU A 262 7.36 -14.60 23.72
CA LEU A 262 6.77 -13.29 23.88
C LEU A 262 7.83 -12.24 24.23
N ALA A 263 8.76 -12.54 25.12
CA ALA A 263 9.86 -11.65 25.49
C ALA A 263 10.78 -11.33 24.29
N TYR A 264 11.10 -12.33 23.46
CA TYR A 264 11.84 -12.14 22.22
C TYR A 264 11.14 -11.12 21.30
N TRP A 265 9.86 -11.36 21.02
CA TRP A 265 9.11 -10.48 20.12
C TRP A 265 8.97 -9.06 20.65
N LEU A 266 8.72 -8.89 21.94
CA LEU A 266 8.64 -7.56 22.55
C LEU A 266 9.98 -6.81 22.48
N ALA A 267 11.10 -7.52 22.61
CA ALA A 267 12.44 -6.96 22.45
C ALA A 267 12.73 -6.60 20.99
N GLU A 268 12.44 -7.50 20.05
CA GLU A 268 12.68 -7.31 18.61
C GLU A 268 11.87 -6.14 18.04
N LEU A 269 10.59 -6.00 18.44
CA LEU A 269 9.69 -4.97 17.93
C LEU A 269 9.73 -3.66 18.75
N LYS A 270 10.57 -3.58 19.77
CA LYS A 270 10.67 -2.39 20.62
C LYS A 270 11.04 -1.14 19.80
N GLY A 271 10.21 -0.10 19.92
CA GLY A 271 10.45 1.21 19.28
C GLY A 271 10.25 1.23 17.76
N MET A 272 9.85 0.11 17.15
CA MET A 272 9.49 0.06 15.74
C MET A 272 8.16 0.80 15.49
N PRO A 273 8.03 1.61 14.42
CA PRO A 273 6.75 2.14 13.98
C PRO A 273 5.77 1.01 13.65
N LEU A 274 4.55 1.06 14.21
CA LEU A 274 3.52 0.02 14.01
C LEU A 274 2.70 0.24 12.72
N ARG A 275 3.02 1.28 11.97
CA ARG A 275 2.33 1.62 10.73
C ARG A 275 3.34 1.93 9.63
N LEU A 276 3.09 1.34 8.47
CA LEU A 276 3.78 1.65 7.22
C LEU A 276 2.83 2.48 6.34
N ASP A 277 3.21 3.72 6.07
CA ASP A 277 2.43 4.62 5.24
C ASP A 277 2.84 4.50 3.76
N LEU A 278 2.28 3.50 3.08
CA LEU A 278 2.47 3.32 1.65
C LEU A 278 1.65 4.38 0.88
N PRO A 279 2.28 5.17 -0.01
CA PRO A 279 1.59 6.21 -0.75
C PRO A 279 0.58 5.59 -1.72
N GLY A 280 -0.69 5.70 -1.38
CA GLY A 280 -1.81 5.21 -2.19
C GLY A 280 -2.29 6.26 -3.20
N THR A 281 -3.13 5.82 -4.14
CA THR A 281 -3.83 6.72 -5.09
C THR A 281 -5.08 7.35 -4.49
N ARG A 282 -5.50 6.88 -3.32
CA ARG A 282 -6.71 7.32 -2.62
C ARG A 282 -6.44 7.56 -1.15
N ASN A 283 -7.24 8.40 -0.53
CA ASN A 283 -7.17 8.64 0.91
C ASN A 283 -7.63 7.39 1.68
N ARG A 284 -6.90 7.04 2.73
CA ARG A 284 -7.24 5.92 3.61
C ARG A 284 -8.60 6.16 4.30
N PRO A 285 -9.54 5.20 4.23
CA PRO A 285 -10.80 5.31 4.95
C PRO A 285 -10.59 5.20 6.47
N LEU A 286 -11.52 5.76 7.25
CA LEU A 286 -11.48 5.69 8.73
C LEU A 286 -11.66 4.27 9.27
N VAL A 287 -12.31 3.40 8.50
CA VAL A 287 -12.48 1.98 8.80
C VAL A 287 -12.02 1.19 7.57
N ALA A 288 -11.10 0.25 7.79
CA ALA A 288 -10.60 -0.62 6.73
C ALA A 288 -11.74 -1.47 6.15
N LYS A 289 -11.76 -1.60 4.83
CA LYS A 289 -12.70 -2.46 4.12
C LYS A 289 -11.94 -3.65 3.55
N ALA A 290 -12.47 -4.83 3.72
CA ALA A 290 -11.94 -6.06 3.14
C ALA A 290 -12.33 -6.20 1.64
N ASP A 291 -12.13 -5.13 0.84
CA ASP A 291 -12.30 -5.14 -0.62
C ASP A 291 -10.94 -5.08 -1.28
N SER A 292 -10.51 -6.20 -1.85
CA SER A 292 -9.20 -6.32 -2.49
C SER A 292 -9.30 -6.65 -3.97
N GLY A 293 -8.33 -6.12 -4.74
CA GLY A 293 -8.02 -6.54 -6.09
C GLY A 293 -6.89 -7.55 -6.09
N ARG A 294 -6.74 -8.31 -7.18
CA ARG A 294 -5.65 -9.25 -7.41
C ARG A 294 -4.96 -8.94 -8.74
N PHE A 295 -3.64 -8.83 -8.71
CA PHE A 295 -2.82 -8.58 -9.89
C PHE A 295 -1.82 -9.73 -10.06
N PRO A 296 -1.70 -10.35 -11.25
CA PRO A 296 -0.77 -11.46 -11.47
C PRO A 296 0.67 -10.98 -11.45
N VAL A 297 1.54 -11.75 -10.79
CA VAL A 297 2.98 -11.53 -10.74
C VAL A 297 3.67 -12.74 -11.35
N LYS A 298 4.51 -12.53 -12.36
CA LYS A 298 5.33 -13.56 -12.97
C LYS A 298 6.78 -13.13 -12.90
N ILE A 299 7.62 -13.94 -12.26
CA ILE A 299 9.06 -13.72 -12.21
C ILE A 299 9.68 -14.29 -13.50
N PRO A 300 10.41 -13.50 -14.28
CA PRO A 300 11.12 -14.01 -15.45
C PRO A 300 12.06 -15.17 -15.06
N PRO A 301 12.12 -16.26 -15.86
CA PRO A 301 12.91 -17.46 -15.51
C PRO A 301 14.41 -17.19 -15.31
N ASP A 302 14.97 -16.22 -16.02
CA ASP A 302 16.35 -15.80 -15.83
C ASP A 302 16.57 -15.09 -14.48
N ILE A 303 15.62 -14.27 -14.03
CA ILE A 303 15.63 -13.64 -12.69
C ILE A 303 15.49 -14.71 -11.63
N ALA A 304 14.56 -15.65 -11.77
CA ALA A 304 14.37 -16.74 -10.81
C ALA A 304 15.65 -17.58 -10.64
N ARG A 305 16.34 -17.93 -11.73
CA ARG A 305 17.65 -18.62 -11.66
C ARG A 305 18.71 -17.79 -10.96
N ARG A 306 18.79 -16.48 -11.24
CA ARG A 306 19.74 -15.56 -10.58
C ARG A 306 19.45 -15.43 -9.09
N VAL A 307 18.19 -15.45 -8.66
CA VAL A 307 17.80 -15.49 -7.23
C VAL A 307 18.35 -16.74 -6.57
N GLN A 308 18.21 -17.93 -7.21
CA GLN A 308 18.76 -19.19 -6.67
C GLN A 308 20.30 -19.10 -6.54
N GLN A 309 20.99 -18.59 -7.55
CA GLN A 309 22.43 -18.41 -7.55
C GLN A 309 22.90 -17.45 -6.44
N GLN A 310 22.20 -16.33 -6.29
CA GLN A 310 22.52 -15.33 -5.27
C GLN A 310 22.23 -15.86 -3.86
N ALA A 311 21.16 -16.61 -3.66
CA ALA A 311 20.84 -17.26 -2.42
C ALA A 311 21.97 -18.21 -1.96
N VAL A 312 22.47 -19.05 -2.88
CA VAL A 312 23.62 -19.92 -2.63
C VAL A 312 24.88 -19.12 -2.30
N ARG A 313 25.18 -18.05 -3.06
CA ARG A 313 26.34 -17.19 -2.84
C ARG A 313 26.33 -16.52 -1.46
N LEU A 314 25.17 -16.06 -1.02
CA LEU A 314 25.00 -15.40 0.29
C LEU A 314 24.80 -16.36 1.46
N GLY A 315 24.60 -17.68 1.21
CA GLY A 315 24.29 -18.68 2.23
C GLY A 315 22.89 -18.51 2.85
N ILE A 316 21.93 -17.99 2.08
CA ILE A 316 20.54 -17.74 2.51
C ILE A 316 19.57 -18.51 1.61
N THR A 317 18.27 -18.42 1.91
CA THR A 317 17.23 -19.05 1.07
C THR A 317 16.73 -18.09 -0.02
N PRO A 318 16.19 -18.58 -1.15
CA PRO A 318 15.52 -17.76 -2.15
C PRO A 318 14.38 -16.90 -1.57
N PHE A 319 13.65 -17.45 -0.58
CA PHE A 319 12.66 -16.72 0.20
C PHE A 319 13.22 -15.38 0.73
N ASN A 320 14.40 -15.42 1.36
CA ASN A 320 15.02 -14.24 1.97
C ASN A 320 15.48 -13.21 0.92
N VAL A 321 15.87 -13.65 -0.28
CA VAL A 321 16.22 -12.74 -1.39
C VAL A 321 14.98 -12.00 -1.91
N TYR A 322 13.87 -12.72 -2.13
CA TYR A 322 12.61 -12.10 -2.54
C TYR A 322 12.04 -11.17 -1.46
N LEU A 323 12.07 -11.61 -0.19
CA LEU A 323 11.61 -10.80 0.93
C LEU A 323 12.44 -9.52 1.09
N ALA A 324 13.77 -9.61 0.93
CA ALA A 324 14.65 -8.44 0.96
C ALA A 324 14.35 -7.46 -0.19
N ALA A 325 14.11 -7.96 -1.39
CA ALA A 325 13.72 -7.12 -2.53
C ALA A 325 12.37 -6.42 -2.30
N TYR A 326 11.37 -7.15 -1.78
CA TYR A 326 10.06 -6.60 -1.43
C TYR A 326 10.18 -5.53 -0.33
N ALA A 327 10.89 -5.81 0.75
CA ALA A 327 11.12 -4.85 1.83
C ALA A 327 11.90 -3.61 1.34
N SER A 328 12.91 -3.79 0.49
CA SER A 328 13.65 -2.68 -0.12
C SER A 328 12.75 -1.78 -0.96
N LEU A 329 11.81 -2.37 -1.72
CA LEU A 329 10.84 -1.61 -2.48
C LEU A 329 9.92 -0.80 -1.56
N LEU A 330 9.41 -1.42 -0.49
CA LEU A 330 8.58 -0.72 0.51
C LEU A 330 9.34 0.45 1.14
N MET A 331 10.62 0.27 1.51
CA MET A 331 11.48 1.37 2.01
C MET A 331 11.59 2.51 1.02
N ARG A 332 11.76 2.20 -0.27
CA ARG A 332 11.93 3.20 -1.33
C ARG A 332 10.64 3.99 -1.61
N PHE A 333 9.47 3.34 -1.50
CA PHE A 333 8.16 3.97 -1.72
C PHE A 333 7.70 4.81 -0.52
N THR A 334 7.99 4.36 0.70
CA THR A 334 7.53 5.04 1.92
C THR A 334 8.54 6.01 2.52
N GLY A 335 9.82 5.84 2.20
CA GLY A 335 10.90 6.54 2.89
C GLY A 335 11.18 6.01 4.31
N GLN A 336 10.37 5.06 4.82
CA GLN A 336 10.54 4.46 6.14
C GLN A 336 11.60 3.36 6.07
N GLN A 337 12.59 3.42 6.98
CA GLN A 337 13.70 2.47 7.04
C GLN A 337 13.54 1.44 8.17
N ASP A 338 12.44 1.47 8.90
CA ASP A 338 12.14 0.59 10.03
C ASP A 338 10.62 0.31 10.10
N PHE A 339 10.21 -0.92 9.86
CA PHE A 339 8.82 -1.38 9.86
C PHE A 339 8.78 -2.92 9.89
N ALA A 340 7.57 -3.52 9.99
CA ALA A 340 7.40 -4.96 9.87
C ALA A 340 6.75 -5.38 8.54
N VAL A 341 7.17 -6.54 8.05
CA VAL A 341 6.46 -7.31 7.02
C VAL A 341 5.82 -8.51 7.69
N GLY A 342 4.53 -8.71 7.47
CA GLY A 342 3.82 -9.90 7.92
C GLY A 342 4.22 -11.11 7.07
N VAL A 343 4.66 -12.18 7.71
CA VAL A 343 4.99 -13.44 7.05
C VAL A 343 4.11 -14.54 7.64
N PRO A 344 3.20 -15.14 6.84
CA PRO A 344 2.43 -16.29 7.29
C PRO A 344 3.32 -17.51 7.41
N VAL A 345 3.20 -18.23 8.51
CA VAL A 345 3.92 -19.48 8.71
C VAL A 345 2.98 -20.58 9.19
N SER A 346 3.18 -21.79 8.68
CA SER A 346 2.43 -22.95 9.14
C SER A 346 3.04 -23.50 10.42
N LEU A 347 2.23 -23.69 11.46
CA LEU A 347 2.62 -24.36 12.71
C LEU A 347 2.54 -25.90 12.63
N ARG A 348 2.42 -26.48 11.42
CA ARG A 348 2.42 -27.94 11.21
C ARG A 348 3.83 -28.54 11.33
N ASN A 349 4.60 -28.09 12.32
CA ASN A 349 5.98 -28.51 12.58
C ASN A 349 6.09 -29.83 13.37
N ARG A 350 4.96 -30.48 13.67
CA ARG A 350 4.88 -31.75 14.38
C ARG A 350 4.23 -32.81 13.51
N PRO A 351 4.67 -34.10 13.60
CA PRO A 351 4.09 -35.17 12.77
C PRO A 351 2.58 -35.30 12.91
N GLU A 352 2.04 -35.19 14.13
CA GLU A 352 0.62 -35.29 14.42
C GLU A 352 -0.24 -34.16 13.81
N LEU A 353 0.37 -33.01 13.48
CA LEU A 353 -0.31 -31.87 12.88
C LEU A 353 -0.28 -31.89 11.34
N GLN A 354 0.61 -32.68 10.73
CA GLN A 354 0.80 -32.67 9.28
C GLN A 354 -0.42 -33.13 8.50
N THR A 355 -1.20 -34.05 9.06
CA THR A 355 -2.43 -34.59 8.45
C THR A 355 -3.71 -34.11 9.10
N MET A 356 -3.62 -33.16 10.03
CA MET A 356 -4.77 -32.65 10.79
C MET A 356 -5.39 -31.45 10.07
N ALA A 357 -6.70 -31.48 9.78
CA ALA A 357 -7.42 -30.30 9.34
C ALA A 357 -7.61 -29.30 10.48
N GLY A 358 -7.43 -28.01 10.22
CA GLY A 358 -7.57 -26.92 11.18
C GLY A 358 -6.75 -25.69 10.77
N CYS A 359 -6.96 -24.57 11.44
CA CYS A 359 -6.21 -23.33 11.19
C CYS A 359 -4.89 -23.34 11.99
N PHE A 360 -3.78 -23.55 11.30
CA PHE A 360 -2.43 -23.59 11.88
C PHE A 360 -1.52 -22.48 11.37
N VAL A 361 -2.08 -21.44 10.76
CA VAL A 361 -1.31 -20.29 10.29
C VAL A 361 -1.11 -19.30 11.41
N ASN A 362 0.14 -18.92 11.68
CA ASN A 362 0.47 -17.77 12.50
C ASN A 362 1.13 -16.69 11.65
N MET A 363 0.93 -15.42 12.03
CA MET A 363 1.53 -14.28 11.34
C MET A 363 2.74 -13.78 12.10
N LEU A 364 3.91 -13.79 11.47
CA LEU A 364 5.16 -13.31 12.07
C LEU A 364 5.44 -11.88 11.61
N PRO A 365 5.50 -10.89 12.52
CA PRO A 365 5.87 -9.51 12.18
C PRO A 365 7.40 -9.38 12.06
N VAL A 366 7.95 -9.73 10.90
CA VAL A 366 9.41 -9.69 10.68
C VAL A 366 9.85 -8.25 10.47
N ARG A 367 10.65 -7.72 11.43
CA ARG A 367 11.14 -6.35 11.38
C ARG A 367 12.14 -6.17 10.25
N MET A 368 11.91 -5.18 9.41
CA MET A 368 12.80 -4.72 8.34
C MET A 368 13.43 -3.41 8.76
N SER A 369 14.75 -3.39 8.99
CA SER A 369 15.44 -2.15 9.28
C SER A 369 16.81 -2.13 8.61
N CYS A 370 17.19 -0.97 8.10
CA CYS A 370 18.51 -0.74 7.52
C CYS A 370 19.05 0.63 7.91
N THR A 371 20.35 0.82 7.73
CA THR A 371 21.01 2.12 7.85
C THR A 371 21.31 2.67 6.45
N GLN A 372 21.55 3.96 6.36
CA GLN A 372 21.93 4.59 5.11
C GLN A 372 23.22 3.94 4.54
N GLY A 373 23.23 3.66 3.24
CA GLY A 373 24.36 3.02 2.58
C GLY A 373 24.37 1.48 2.66
N THR A 374 23.41 0.84 3.35
CA THR A 374 23.30 -0.63 3.39
C THR A 374 23.13 -1.17 1.98
N SER A 375 23.98 -2.14 1.58
CA SER A 375 23.88 -2.81 0.28
C SER A 375 22.79 -3.88 0.24
N PHE A 376 22.31 -4.23 -0.95
CA PHE A 376 21.28 -5.26 -1.13
C PHE A 376 21.69 -6.62 -0.55
N GLY A 377 22.94 -7.06 -0.79
CA GLY A 377 23.44 -8.33 -0.26
C GLY A 377 23.50 -8.36 1.25
N THR A 378 24.02 -7.30 1.88
CA THR A 378 24.08 -7.17 3.35
C THR A 378 22.66 -7.12 3.94
N PHE A 379 21.74 -6.41 3.29
CA PHE A 379 20.36 -6.36 3.75
C PHE A 379 19.68 -7.72 3.66
N ALA A 380 19.87 -8.47 2.57
CA ALA A 380 19.31 -9.82 2.41
C ALA A 380 19.82 -10.81 3.48
N GLN A 381 21.08 -10.70 3.88
CA GLN A 381 21.64 -11.49 4.99
C GLN A 381 20.99 -11.11 6.33
N SER A 382 20.85 -9.82 6.62
CA SER A 382 20.16 -9.33 7.82
C SER A 382 18.70 -9.79 7.87
N VAL A 383 17.98 -9.76 6.75
CA VAL A 383 16.60 -10.29 6.63
C VAL A 383 16.59 -11.79 6.96
N SER A 384 17.58 -12.55 6.47
CA SER A 384 17.69 -14.00 6.76
C SER A 384 17.89 -14.27 8.25
N GLU A 385 18.75 -13.52 8.92
CA GLU A 385 19.00 -13.67 10.36
C GLU A 385 17.73 -13.37 11.17
N ARG A 386 17.03 -12.29 10.85
CA ARG A 386 15.76 -11.93 11.51
C ARG A 386 14.66 -12.96 11.26
N MET A 387 14.57 -13.48 10.03
CA MET A 387 13.61 -14.53 9.69
C MET A 387 13.90 -15.81 10.47
N LEU A 388 15.18 -16.17 10.65
CA LEU A 388 15.56 -17.33 11.45
C LEU A 388 15.15 -17.14 12.93
N GLY A 389 15.40 -15.97 13.51
CA GLY A 389 14.93 -15.62 14.85
C GLY A 389 13.42 -15.69 14.98
N ALA A 390 12.70 -15.14 13.99
CA ALA A 390 11.24 -15.18 13.94
C ALA A 390 10.69 -16.61 13.90
N LEU A 391 11.29 -17.49 13.10
CA LEU A 391 10.90 -18.91 13.01
C LEU A 391 11.15 -19.70 14.30
N GLN A 392 12.22 -19.39 15.05
CA GLN A 392 12.48 -20.01 16.36
C GLN A 392 11.39 -19.69 17.39
N HIS A 393 10.69 -18.57 17.22
CA HIS A 393 9.62 -18.10 18.10
C HIS A 393 8.25 -18.05 17.42
N ALA A 394 8.06 -18.86 16.36
CA ALA A 394 6.84 -18.89 15.57
C ALA A 394 5.60 -19.39 16.34
N ASP A 395 5.80 -20.14 17.44
CA ASP A 395 4.71 -20.64 18.29
C ASP A 395 4.03 -19.54 19.12
N THR A 396 4.62 -18.34 19.22
CA THR A 396 4.01 -17.19 19.93
C THR A 396 2.83 -16.65 19.11
N PRO A 397 1.61 -16.69 19.62
CA PRO A 397 0.44 -16.20 18.87
C PRO A 397 0.55 -14.69 18.60
N PHE A 398 0.28 -14.28 17.35
CA PHE A 398 0.31 -12.87 16.93
C PHE A 398 -0.63 -12.00 17.77
N GLU A 399 -1.76 -12.55 18.19
CA GLU A 399 -2.77 -11.86 19.00
C GLU A 399 -2.20 -11.40 20.36
N GLN A 400 -1.30 -12.18 20.95
CA GLN A 400 -0.64 -11.80 22.21
C GLN A 400 0.32 -10.63 21.99
N LEU A 401 0.98 -10.57 20.84
CA LEU A 401 1.85 -9.45 20.48
C LEU A 401 1.02 -8.18 20.29
N VAL A 402 -0.07 -8.25 19.53
CA VAL A 402 -0.99 -7.12 19.33
C VAL A 402 -1.51 -6.58 20.66
N ALA A 403 -1.95 -7.46 21.57
CA ALA A 403 -2.47 -7.05 22.88
C ALA A 403 -1.42 -6.34 23.76
N ARG A 404 -0.12 -6.56 23.52
CA ARG A 404 0.96 -5.92 24.29
C ARG A 404 1.58 -4.70 23.62
N LEU A 405 1.58 -4.66 22.29
CA LEU A 405 2.22 -3.59 21.50
C LEU A 405 1.24 -2.45 21.18
N VAL A 406 -0.05 -2.73 21.05
CA VAL A 406 -1.05 -1.77 20.56
C VAL A 406 -1.94 -1.35 21.73
N SER A 407 -1.76 -0.10 22.20
CA SER A 407 -2.56 0.50 23.27
C SER A 407 -3.92 1.01 22.78
N GLU A 408 -3.95 1.55 21.56
CA GLU A 408 -5.16 2.08 20.91
C GLU A 408 -5.31 1.43 19.52
N ARG A 409 -6.50 0.90 19.23
CA ARG A 409 -6.79 0.26 17.96
C ARG A 409 -7.12 1.29 16.89
N ASP A 410 -6.32 1.36 15.83
CA ASP A 410 -6.67 2.06 14.60
C ASP A 410 -7.52 1.13 13.72
N LEU A 411 -8.79 1.50 13.49
CA LEU A 411 -9.70 0.74 12.65
C LEU A 411 -9.42 0.93 11.14
N ALA A 412 -8.56 1.88 10.79
CA ALA A 412 -8.21 2.17 9.40
C ALA A 412 -7.20 1.20 8.81
N CYS A 413 -6.52 0.39 9.63
CA CYS A 413 -5.50 -0.56 9.16
C CYS A 413 -5.31 -1.75 10.12
N THR A 414 -4.68 -2.82 9.62
CA THR A 414 -4.21 -3.93 10.44
C THR A 414 -3.12 -3.47 11.40
N PRO A 415 -3.14 -3.94 12.67
CA PRO A 415 -2.12 -3.56 13.65
C PRO A 415 -0.75 -4.18 13.31
N VAL A 416 0.32 -3.48 13.68
CA VAL A 416 1.74 -3.88 13.60
C VAL A 416 2.31 -3.91 12.19
N PHE A 417 1.60 -4.42 11.18
CA PHE A 417 2.00 -4.41 9.78
C PHE A 417 0.77 -4.35 8.86
N GLN A 418 0.91 -3.71 7.70
CA GLN A 418 -0.14 -3.52 6.69
C GLN A 418 0.19 -4.21 5.37
N ASN A 419 1.32 -4.88 5.33
CA ASN A 419 1.84 -5.58 4.16
C ASN A 419 2.24 -7.02 4.51
N VAL A 420 2.08 -7.93 3.56
CA VAL A 420 2.36 -9.36 3.74
C VAL A 420 3.23 -9.87 2.61
N PHE A 421 4.09 -10.82 2.92
CA PHE A 421 4.88 -11.56 1.94
C PHE A 421 4.81 -13.06 2.22
N SER A 422 4.52 -13.84 1.18
CA SER A 422 4.62 -15.30 1.22
C SER A 422 5.37 -15.84 -0.01
N PHE A 423 6.06 -16.96 0.18
CA PHE A 423 6.75 -17.69 -0.88
C PHE A 423 6.70 -19.16 -0.55
N GLU A 424 5.82 -19.88 -1.26
CA GLU A 424 5.51 -21.26 -0.96
C GLU A 424 5.73 -22.14 -2.19
N ARG A 425 5.81 -23.46 -1.96
CA ARG A 425 5.79 -24.41 -3.06
C ARG A 425 4.39 -24.40 -3.68
N ALA A 426 4.31 -24.22 -4.98
CA ALA A 426 3.05 -24.36 -5.69
C ALA A 426 2.44 -25.75 -5.36
N PRO A 427 1.17 -25.81 -4.95
CA PRO A 427 0.49 -27.09 -4.78
C PRO A 427 0.52 -27.86 -6.10
N GLU A 428 0.44 -29.18 -6.04
CA GLU A 428 0.26 -29.97 -7.27
C GLU A 428 -1.03 -29.51 -7.93
N SER A 429 -0.87 -28.80 -9.05
CA SER A 429 -1.99 -28.13 -9.71
C SER A 429 -2.78 -29.06 -10.62
N GLN A 430 -2.30 -30.26 -10.90
CA GLN A 430 -2.98 -31.22 -11.77
C GLN A 430 -2.52 -32.67 -11.51
N GLY A 431 -3.35 -33.62 -11.82
CA GLY A 431 -3.05 -35.04 -11.69
C GLY A 431 -4.11 -35.93 -12.36
N GLU A 432 -3.96 -37.24 -12.17
CA GLU A 432 -4.91 -38.21 -12.63
C GLU A 432 -5.31 -39.17 -11.49
N THR A 433 -6.61 -39.44 -11.36
CA THR A 433 -7.15 -40.34 -10.34
C THR A 433 -8.36 -41.08 -10.92
N ALA A 434 -8.37 -42.39 -10.83
CA ALA A 434 -9.48 -43.24 -11.30
C ALA A 434 -9.87 -42.99 -12.76
N GLY A 435 -8.92 -42.72 -13.67
CA GLY A 435 -9.15 -42.44 -15.09
C GLY A 435 -9.67 -41.02 -15.37
N MET A 436 -9.71 -40.15 -14.38
CA MET A 436 -10.09 -38.75 -14.52
C MET A 436 -8.88 -37.86 -14.35
N ARG A 437 -8.76 -36.83 -15.17
CA ARG A 437 -7.79 -35.76 -15.01
C ARG A 437 -8.39 -34.68 -14.14
N TRP A 438 -7.61 -34.15 -13.19
CA TRP A 438 -8.03 -33.04 -12.35
C TRP A 438 -7.00 -31.92 -12.36
N ARG A 439 -7.50 -30.68 -12.20
CA ARG A 439 -6.69 -29.47 -12.06
C ARG A 439 -7.22 -28.66 -10.88
N PHE A 440 -6.33 -28.35 -9.95
CA PHE A 440 -6.61 -27.40 -8.87
C PHE A 440 -6.35 -25.96 -9.33
N SER A 441 -7.25 -25.07 -8.99
CA SER A 441 -7.12 -23.64 -9.23
C SER A 441 -7.39 -22.90 -7.93
N GLU A 442 -6.49 -21.97 -7.58
CA GLU A 442 -6.73 -21.06 -6.46
C GLU A 442 -7.90 -20.13 -6.77
N PHE A 443 -8.66 -19.83 -5.75
CA PHE A 443 -9.87 -19.03 -5.87
C PHE A 443 -9.79 -17.83 -4.95
N ALA A 444 -9.58 -16.62 -5.52
CA ALA A 444 -9.53 -15.38 -4.76
C ALA A 444 -10.94 -14.84 -4.50
N LEU A 445 -11.25 -14.60 -3.23
CA LEU A 445 -12.53 -14.01 -2.81
C LEU A 445 -12.52 -12.48 -2.81
N GLY A 446 -11.35 -11.84 -2.96
CA GLY A 446 -11.24 -10.38 -3.00
C GLY A 446 -11.46 -9.72 -1.63
N ASN A 447 -11.11 -10.39 -0.54
CA ASN A 447 -11.37 -9.99 0.84
C ASN A 447 -10.12 -9.88 1.72
N SER A 448 -8.97 -9.45 1.17
CA SER A 448 -7.76 -9.23 1.96
C SER A 448 -7.91 -8.07 2.93
N ALA A 449 -7.50 -8.28 4.18
CA ALA A 449 -7.49 -7.26 5.23
C ALA A 449 -6.22 -6.38 5.22
N TYR A 450 -5.27 -6.66 4.34
CA TYR A 450 -3.99 -5.94 4.26
C TYR A 450 -4.01 -4.89 3.15
N ASP A 451 -3.15 -3.88 3.29
CA ASP A 451 -3.00 -2.87 2.25
C ASP A 451 -2.50 -3.49 0.95
N ILE A 452 -1.42 -4.30 1.06
CA ILE A 452 -0.87 -5.10 -0.04
C ILE A 452 -0.32 -6.43 0.48
N SER A 453 -0.40 -7.47 -0.35
CA SER A 453 0.20 -8.79 -0.08
C SER A 453 0.85 -9.32 -1.34
N LEU A 454 2.15 -9.63 -1.28
CA LEU A 454 2.85 -10.32 -2.35
C LEU A 454 2.95 -11.80 -2.01
N GLU A 455 2.24 -12.61 -2.77
CA GLU A 455 2.29 -14.07 -2.71
C GLU A 455 2.99 -14.61 -3.93
N LEU A 456 4.08 -15.35 -3.73
CA LEU A 456 4.83 -16.01 -4.78
C LEU A 456 4.82 -17.52 -4.55
N ASN A 457 4.61 -18.27 -5.62
CA ASN A 457 4.61 -19.71 -5.63
C ASN A 457 5.72 -20.22 -6.55
N TYR A 458 6.53 -21.17 -6.08
CA TYR A 458 7.57 -21.79 -6.88
C TYR A 458 7.19 -23.21 -7.31
N GLY A 459 7.30 -23.47 -8.62
CA GLY A 459 7.24 -24.81 -9.22
C GLY A 459 8.63 -25.37 -9.49
N ASN A 460 8.73 -26.30 -10.43
CA ASN A 460 10.01 -26.91 -10.80
C ASN A 460 10.95 -25.92 -11.52
N GLU A 461 10.42 -25.01 -12.34
CA GLU A 461 11.20 -24.04 -13.13
C GLU A 461 10.62 -22.61 -13.07
N ASP A 462 9.37 -22.45 -12.66
CA ASP A 462 8.64 -21.18 -12.68
C ASP A 462 8.39 -20.65 -11.27
N VAL A 463 8.47 -19.33 -11.13
CA VAL A 463 8.01 -18.58 -9.97
C VAL A 463 6.93 -17.61 -10.43
N SER A 464 5.73 -17.77 -9.91
CA SER A 464 4.59 -16.90 -10.23
C SER A 464 3.70 -16.75 -9.00
N GLY A 465 2.80 -15.77 -9.03
CA GLY A 465 1.89 -15.54 -7.90
C GLY A 465 1.04 -14.31 -8.12
N TRP A 466 0.73 -13.63 -7.04
CA TRP A 466 -0.25 -12.56 -7.01
C TRP A 466 0.20 -11.41 -6.12
N MET A 467 -0.19 -10.20 -6.50
CA MET A 467 -0.20 -9.03 -5.63
C MET A 467 -1.68 -8.74 -5.29
N ASP A 468 -2.09 -9.06 -4.07
CA ASP A 468 -3.39 -8.65 -3.55
C ASP A 468 -3.25 -7.23 -2.98
N TYR A 469 -4.24 -6.37 -3.23
CA TYR A 469 -4.18 -4.96 -2.84
C TYR A 469 -5.55 -4.42 -2.44
N SER A 470 -5.59 -3.53 -1.47
CA SER A 470 -6.82 -2.83 -1.08
C SER A 470 -7.27 -1.86 -2.19
N ARG A 471 -8.47 -2.08 -2.76
CA ARG A 471 -9.06 -1.17 -3.75
C ARG A 471 -9.45 0.18 -3.14
N ALA A 472 -9.58 0.24 -1.83
CA ALA A 472 -9.81 1.49 -1.12
C ALA A 472 -8.59 2.41 -1.15
N LEU A 473 -7.37 1.87 -1.34
CA LEU A 473 -6.11 2.60 -1.31
C LEU A 473 -5.44 2.73 -2.68
N PHE A 474 -5.55 1.70 -3.51
CA PHE A 474 -4.78 1.60 -4.75
C PHE A 474 -5.68 1.31 -5.94
N ASP A 475 -5.35 1.88 -7.09
CA ASP A 475 -5.88 1.45 -8.38
C ASP A 475 -4.97 0.40 -9.04
N ARG A 476 -5.50 -0.25 -10.09
CA ARG A 476 -4.80 -1.31 -10.81
C ARG A 476 -3.49 -0.82 -11.45
N ASP A 477 -3.50 0.38 -12.02
CA ASP A 477 -2.32 0.94 -12.71
C ASP A 477 -1.18 1.25 -11.75
N TRP A 478 -1.51 1.66 -10.51
CA TRP A 478 -0.51 1.82 -9.47
C TRP A 478 0.14 0.48 -9.11
N VAL A 479 -0.69 -0.58 -8.95
CA VAL A 479 -0.18 -1.92 -8.61
C VAL A 479 0.69 -2.49 -9.73
N GLU A 480 0.30 -2.30 -10.99
CA GLU A 480 1.10 -2.73 -12.14
C GLU A 480 2.48 -2.06 -12.14
N ARG A 481 2.54 -0.75 -11.92
CA ARG A 481 3.81 -0.02 -11.76
C ARG A 481 4.61 -0.50 -10.56
N PHE A 482 3.97 -0.73 -9.43
CA PHE A 482 4.62 -1.23 -8.22
C PHE A 482 5.25 -2.60 -8.43
N VAL A 483 4.56 -3.53 -9.09
CA VAL A 483 5.09 -4.85 -9.47
C VAL A 483 6.24 -4.69 -10.48
N GLY A 484 6.12 -3.79 -11.45
CA GLY A 484 7.21 -3.46 -12.38
C GLY A 484 8.46 -2.95 -11.65
N CYS A 485 8.30 -2.05 -10.67
CA CYS A 485 9.40 -1.58 -9.84
C CYS A 485 10.01 -2.71 -8.99
N PHE A 486 9.18 -3.63 -8.46
CA PHE A 486 9.65 -4.82 -7.73
C PHE A 486 10.58 -5.67 -8.59
N LEU A 487 10.18 -5.99 -9.81
CA LEU A 487 10.97 -6.82 -10.72
C LEU A 487 12.30 -6.14 -11.13
N ARG A 488 12.27 -4.84 -11.36
CA ARG A 488 13.48 -4.05 -11.72
C ARG A 488 14.44 -3.93 -10.54
N LEU A 489 13.91 -3.62 -9.33
CA LEU A 489 14.73 -3.56 -8.13
C LEU A 489 15.38 -4.90 -7.82
N LEU A 490 14.63 -6.00 -7.92
CA LEU A 490 15.15 -7.35 -7.75
C LEU A 490 16.25 -7.63 -8.76
N ALA A 491 16.02 -7.37 -10.06
CA ALA A 491 17.02 -7.56 -11.10
C ALA A 491 18.31 -6.75 -10.86
N SER A 492 18.16 -5.47 -10.47
CA SER A 492 19.28 -4.56 -10.14
C SER A 492 20.08 -5.04 -8.93
N GLY A 493 19.40 -5.48 -7.86
CA GLY A 493 20.06 -6.03 -6.66
C GLY A 493 20.79 -7.36 -6.92
N LEU A 494 20.27 -8.17 -7.85
CA LEU A 494 20.93 -9.41 -8.27
C LEU A 494 22.16 -9.15 -9.18
N GLU A 495 22.12 -8.08 -9.96
CA GLU A 495 23.24 -7.69 -10.84
C GLU A 495 24.40 -7.11 -10.03
N ALA A 496 24.09 -6.24 -9.08
CA ALA A 496 25.09 -5.54 -8.28
C ALA A 496 24.70 -5.59 -6.77
N PRO A 497 24.91 -6.73 -6.10
CA PRO A 497 24.46 -6.94 -4.71
C PRO A 497 25.16 -6.04 -3.69
N ASP A 498 26.30 -5.46 -4.04
CA ASP A 498 27.03 -4.51 -3.20
C ASP A 498 26.54 -3.06 -3.35
N THR A 499 25.59 -2.82 -4.24
CA THR A 499 24.96 -1.50 -4.44
C THR A 499 24.08 -1.14 -3.25
N PRO A 500 24.17 0.10 -2.71
CA PRO A 500 23.24 0.60 -1.70
C PRO A 500 21.78 0.48 -2.12
N LEU A 501 20.88 0.19 -1.18
CA LEU A 501 19.44 0.09 -1.45
C LEU A 501 18.85 1.36 -2.08
N SER A 502 19.41 2.53 -1.73
CA SER A 502 19.03 3.82 -2.32
C SER A 502 19.28 3.92 -3.81
N ASP A 503 20.28 3.21 -4.32
CA ASP A 503 20.81 3.37 -5.68
C ASP A 503 20.30 2.27 -6.64
N LEU A 504 19.56 1.28 -6.12
CA LEU A 504 18.94 0.26 -6.93
C LEU A 504 17.93 0.85 -7.92
N ALA A 505 17.94 0.37 -9.16
CA ALA A 505 17.08 0.85 -10.22
C ALA A 505 15.61 0.52 -9.94
N LEU A 506 14.74 1.52 -9.99
CA LEU A 506 13.27 1.39 -9.92
C LEU A 506 12.59 1.60 -11.26
N LEU A 507 13.20 2.46 -12.11
CA LEU A 507 12.66 2.86 -13.39
C LEU A 507 13.45 2.19 -14.51
N ASP A 508 12.79 1.84 -15.59
CA ASP A 508 13.47 1.48 -16.82
C ASP A 508 13.96 2.72 -17.60
N GLY A 509 14.72 2.49 -18.67
CA GLY A 509 15.23 3.58 -19.50
C GLY A 509 14.16 4.50 -20.06
N PRO A 510 13.08 3.97 -20.68
CA PRO A 510 11.96 4.74 -21.19
C PRO A 510 11.21 5.54 -20.10
N GLU A 511 10.95 4.97 -18.93
CA GLU A 511 10.29 5.67 -17.81
C GLU A 511 11.17 6.81 -17.27
N ARG A 512 12.47 6.56 -17.12
CA ARG A 512 13.44 7.57 -16.70
C ARG A 512 13.53 8.71 -17.70
N GLU A 513 13.59 8.39 -19.00
CA GLU A 513 13.57 9.35 -20.09
C GLU A 513 12.30 10.21 -20.07
N ARG A 514 11.15 9.57 -19.87
CA ARG A 514 9.87 10.27 -19.75
C ARG A 514 9.84 11.25 -18.59
N MET A 515 10.28 10.84 -17.39
CA MET A 515 10.26 11.68 -16.19
C MET A 515 11.26 12.83 -16.28
N LEU A 516 12.48 12.57 -16.75
CA LEU A 516 13.54 13.57 -16.77
C LEU A 516 13.45 14.54 -17.93
N TYR A 517 12.99 14.09 -19.10
CA TYR A 517 13.04 14.89 -20.32
C TYR A 517 11.66 15.19 -20.90
N GLN A 518 10.76 14.19 -21.06
CA GLN A 518 9.47 14.45 -21.70
C GLN A 518 8.55 15.31 -20.83
N PHE A 519 8.49 15.06 -19.52
CA PHE A 519 7.71 15.92 -18.61
C PHE A 519 8.28 17.34 -18.47
N ASN A 520 9.58 17.51 -18.73
CA ASN A 520 10.28 18.77 -18.71
C ASN A 520 10.41 19.40 -20.10
N ALA A 521 9.85 18.79 -21.15
CA ALA A 521 9.85 19.33 -22.49
C ALA A 521 8.81 20.47 -22.60
N THR A 522 9.00 21.50 -21.80
CA THR A 522 8.11 22.67 -21.70
C THR A 522 8.57 23.85 -22.57
N GLN A 523 9.54 23.65 -23.43
CA GLN A 523 10.01 24.69 -24.34
C GLN A 523 8.88 25.11 -25.29
N ALA A 524 8.58 26.40 -25.27
CA ALA A 524 7.63 27.03 -26.16
C ALA A 524 8.29 28.22 -26.84
N GLU A 525 7.92 28.47 -28.08
CA GLU A 525 8.28 29.71 -28.77
C GLU A 525 7.55 30.88 -28.12
N TYR A 526 8.30 31.89 -27.71
CA TYR A 526 7.76 33.14 -27.17
C TYR A 526 8.65 34.30 -27.63
N PRO A 527 8.14 35.56 -27.66
CA PRO A 527 8.86 36.69 -28.15
C PRO A 527 9.98 37.15 -27.18
N ARG A 528 11.09 36.45 -27.19
CA ARG A 528 12.25 36.63 -26.26
C ARG A 528 12.83 38.01 -26.21
N GLN A 529 12.63 38.80 -27.26
CA GLN A 529 13.17 40.16 -27.40
C GLN A 529 12.13 41.24 -27.03
N ALA A 530 10.88 40.89 -26.86
CA ALA A 530 9.83 41.83 -26.51
C ALA A 530 9.91 42.22 -25.02
N LEU A 531 9.61 43.45 -24.72
CA LEU A 531 9.43 43.92 -23.36
C LEU A 531 7.94 43.78 -22.96
N ILE A 532 7.69 43.62 -21.66
CA ILE A 532 6.33 43.39 -21.14
C ILE A 532 5.39 44.51 -21.54
N HIS A 533 5.82 45.77 -21.42
CA HIS A 533 5.01 46.91 -21.79
C HIS A 533 4.77 47.04 -23.30
N GLU A 534 5.67 46.58 -24.16
CA GLU A 534 5.46 46.56 -25.60
C GLU A 534 4.37 45.56 -26.01
N LEU A 535 4.30 44.39 -25.33
CA LEU A 535 3.22 43.43 -25.56
C LEU A 535 1.88 44.01 -25.11
N PHE A 536 1.88 44.78 -24.04
CA PHE A 536 0.70 45.54 -23.62
C PHE A 536 0.30 46.60 -24.68
N GLU A 537 1.25 47.38 -25.19
CA GLU A 537 1.03 48.37 -26.21
C GLU A 537 0.47 47.78 -27.51
N GLN A 538 0.98 46.65 -27.94
CA GLN A 538 0.42 45.90 -29.07
C GLN A 538 -1.04 45.47 -28.81
N GLN A 539 -1.39 45.15 -27.57
CA GLN A 539 -2.78 44.84 -27.23
C GLN A 539 -3.66 46.12 -27.23
N VAL A 540 -3.11 47.25 -26.79
CA VAL A 540 -3.79 48.55 -26.87
C VAL A 540 -4.15 48.88 -28.34
N GLU A 541 -3.21 48.69 -29.26
CA GLU A 541 -3.43 48.92 -30.69
C GLU A 541 -4.52 47.99 -31.26
N ARG A 542 -4.61 46.76 -30.79
CA ARG A 542 -5.60 45.77 -31.29
C ARG A 542 -7.00 46.03 -30.75
N THR A 543 -7.14 46.42 -29.49
CA THR A 543 -8.44 46.54 -28.80
C THR A 543 -8.46 47.72 -27.83
N PRO A 544 -8.32 48.98 -28.30
CA PRO A 544 -8.19 50.17 -27.46
C PRO A 544 -9.39 50.39 -26.51
N GLU A 545 -10.59 50.10 -26.98
CA GLU A 545 -11.84 50.31 -26.23
C GLU A 545 -12.25 49.12 -25.34
N ALA A 546 -11.52 48.00 -25.41
CA ALA A 546 -11.81 46.87 -24.55
C ALA A 546 -11.44 47.19 -23.06
N LEU A 547 -12.15 46.59 -22.13
CA LEU A 547 -11.87 46.67 -20.70
C LEU A 547 -10.49 46.05 -20.43
N ALA A 548 -9.58 46.83 -19.84
CA ALA A 548 -8.24 46.40 -19.49
C ALA A 548 -8.11 46.06 -17.99
N VAL A 549 -8.67 46.86 -17.13
CA VAL A 549 -8.60 46.69 -15.67
C VAL A 549 -9.87 47.22 -15.01
N GLN A 550 -10.34 46.50 -14.00
CA GLN A 550 -11.47 46.90 -13.17
C GLN A 550 -11.12 46.68 -11.69
N TYR A 551 -11.45 47.63 -10.87
CA TYR A 551 -11.38 47.53 -9.43
C TYR A 551 -12.62 48.14 -8.81
N GLU A 552 -13.38 47.37 -8.05
CA GLU A 552 -14.70 47.76 -7.54
C GLU A 552 -15.64 48.28 -8.69
N ASP A 553 -16.11 49.52 -8.56
CA ASP A 553 -17.01 50.15 -9.54
C ASP A 553 -16.28 50.98 -10.61
N GLU A 554 -14.95 51.08 -10.52
CA GLU A 554 -14.12 51.85 -11.46
C GLU A 554 -13.46 50.91 -12.49
N SER A 555 -13.26 51.40 -13.69
CA SER A 555 -12.63 50.64 -14.77
C SER A 555 -11.91 51.54 -15.77
N LEU A 556 -10.87 50.95 -16.42
CA LEU A 556 -10.15 51.61 -17.51
C LEU A 556 -10.14 50.69 -18.75
N THR A 557 -10.31 51.32 -19.92
CA THR A 557 -10.04 50.65 -21.19
C THR A 557 -8.53 50.52 -21.41
N TYR A 558 -8.10 49.70 -22.38
CA TYR A 558 -6.71 49.61 -22.77
C TYR A 558 -6.11 50.96 -23.16
N ALA A 559 -6.86 51.78 -23.95
CA ALA A 559 -6.42 53.14 -24.33
C ALA A 559 -6.25 54.04 -23.13
N GLN A 560 -7.21 54.06 -22.19
CA GLN A 560 -7.13 54.89 -20.99
C GLN A 560 -6.00 54.51 -20.07
N LEU A 561 -5.81 53.18 -19.83
CA LEU A 561 -4.71 52.68 -19.02
C LEU A 561 -3.35 53.01 -19.64
N ASN A 562 -3.23 52.88 -20.97
CA ASN A 562 -2.03 53.25 -21.70
C ASN A 562 -1.69 54.73 -21.57
N ALA A 563 -2.67 55.61 -21.79
CA ALA A 563 -2.49 57.06 -21.67
C ALA A 563 -1.98 57.45 -20.27
N LYS A 564 -2.64 56.96 -19.21
CA LYS A 564 -2.22 57.21 -17.82
C LYS A 564 -0.81 56.66 -17.52
N ALA A 565 -0.50 55.46 -17.97
CA ALA A 565 0.81 54.85 -17.79
C ALA A 565 1.90 55.62 -18.55
N ASN A 566 1.63 56.13 -19.75
CA ASN A 566 2.52 56.98 -20.54
C ASN A 566 2.80 58.30 -19.86
N GLN A 567 1.75 58.97 -19.39
CA GLN A 567 1.92 60.24 -18.64
C GLN A 567 2.80 60.05 -17.43
N LEU A 568 2.60 58.96 -16.65
CA LEU A 568 3.46 58.63 -15.51
C LEU A 568 4.90 58.35 -15.95
N ALA A 569 5.09 57.60 -17.04
CA ALA A 569 6.39 57.25 -17.57
C ALA A 569 7.18 58.48 -18.00
N HIS A 570 6.55 59.40 -18.75
CA HIS A 570 7.17 60.70 -19.13
C HIS A 570 7.55 61.51 -17.88
N ARG A 571 6.68 61.57 -16.85
CA ARG A 571 6.99 62.23 -15.57
C ARG A 571 8.21 61.65 -14.88
N LEU A 572 8.32 60.32 -14.82
CA LEU A 572 9.46 59.62 -14.24
C LEU A 572 10.75 59.91 -15.02
N ARG A 573 10.71 59.86 -16.34
CA ARG A 573 11.88 60.16 -17.18
C ARG A 573 12.34 61.61 -17.14
N ALA A 574 11.45 62.55 -16.84
CA ALA A 574 11.82 63.93 -16.64
C ALA A 574 12.60 64.19 -15.34
N MET A 575 12.65 63.21 -14.40
CA MET A 575 13.34 63.39 -13.14
C MET A 575 14.88 63.39 -13.30
N ARG A 576 15.52 64.30 -12.61
CA ARG A 576 16.98 64.42 -12.56
C ARG A 576 17.45 64.36 -11.12
N ASP A 577 18.62 63.80 -10.89
CA ASP A 577 19.27 63.81 -9.58
C ASP A 577 19.95 65.18 -9.30
N ALA A 578 20.60 65.30 -8.12
CA ALA A 578 21.26 66.53 -7.73
C ALA A 578 22.43 66.90 -8.64
N SER A 579 22.95 66.01 -9.45
CA SER A 579 24.00 66.23 -10.45
C SER A 579 23.47 66.64 -11.80
N GLY A 580 22.11 66.58 -12.03
CA GLY A 580 21.45 66.78 -13.30
C GLY A 580 21.36 65.55 -14.18
N ALA A 581 21.82 64.39 -13.70
CA ALA A 581 21.75 63.12 -14.42
C ALA A 581 20.32 62.53 -14.39
N ALA A 582 19.95 61.77 -15.42
CA ALA A 582 18.64 61.10 -15.48
C ALA A 582 18.54 60.04 -14.36
N VAL A 583 17.45 60.04 -13.60
CA VAL A 583 17.18 59.05 -12.56
C VAL A 583 16.72 57.74 -13.18
N MET A 584 15.90 57.81 -14.26
CA MET A 584 15.43 56.61 -14.99
C MET A 584 16.43 56.22 -16.05
N LYS A 585 16.91 54.99 -15.94
CA LYS A 585 17.80 54.29 -16.88
C LYS A 585 17.60 52.78 -16.73
N PRO A 586 18.06 52.00 -17.68
CA PRO A 586 18.04 50.53 -17.51
C PRO A 586 18.58 50.08 -16.16
N ASP A 587 17.91 49.13 -15.53
CA ASP A 587 18.16 48.57 -14.18
C ASP A 587 18.00 49.60 -13.01
N ALA A 588 17.49 50.82 -13.27
CA ALA A 588 17.08 51.67 -12.19
C ALA A 588 15.86 51.12 -11.47
N LEU A 589 15.91 51.09 -10.12
CA LEU A 589 14.82 50.55 -9.32
C LEU A 589 13.88 51.66 -8.85
N VAL A 590 12.60 51.47 -9.02
CA VAL A 590 11.50 52.35 -8.53
C VAL A 590 10.66 51.52 -7.55
N ALA A 591 10.59 51.91 -6.33
CA ALA A 591 9.71 51.29 -5.35
C ALA A 591 8.26 51.70 -5.59
N ILE A 592 7.36 50.77 -5.41
CA ILE A 592 5.92 50.97 -5.46
C ILE A 592 5.29 50.38 -4.21
N SER A 593 4.56 51.19 -3.44
CA SER A 593 3.87 50.79 -2.23
C SER A 593 2.48 51.40 -2.22
N VAL A 594 1.49 50.67 -2.63
CA VAL A 594 0.12 51.09 -2.81
C VAL A 594 -0.87 50.01 -2.36
N GLU A 595 -2.04 50.41 -1.93
CA GLU A 595 -3.18 49.51 -1.81
C GLU A 595 -3.68 49.05 -3.19
N ARG A 596 -4.46 47.98 -3.24
CA ARG A 596 -5.05 47.49 -4.51
C ARG A 596 -5.95 48.56 -5.08
N SER A 597 -5.68 48.97 -6.34
CA SER A 597 -6.40 50.00 -7.03
C SER A 597 -6.05 50.03 -8.53
N LEU A 598 -6.72 50.87 -9.34
CA LEU A 598 -6.37 51.08 -10.74
C LEU A 598 -4.96 51.71 -10.86
N GLU A 599 -4.60 52.61 -9.94
CA GLU A 599 -3.30 53.30 -9.89
C GLU A 599 -2.14 52.30 -9.69
N MET A 600 -2.37 51.17 -9.03
CA MET A 600 -1.33 50.13 -8.88
C MET A 600 -0.89 49.64 -10.26
N VAL A 601 -1.85 49.38 -11.17
CA VAL A 601 -1.53 48.88 -12.51
C VAL A 601 -0.92 50.00 -13.38
N VAL A 602 -1.41 51.22 -13.25
CA VAL A 602 -0.83 52.43 -13.89
C VAL A 602 0.61 52.59 -13.45
N GLY A 603 0.89 52.43 -12.13
CA GLY A 603 2.22 52.53 -11.55
C GLY A 603 3.20 51.53 -12.10
N LEU A 604 2.79 50.24 -12.12
CA LEU A 604 3.62 49.15 -12.65
C LEU A 604 3.98 49.34 -14.11
N LEU A 605 2.99 49.62 -14.94
CA LEU A 605 3.19 49.92 -16.39
C LEU A 605 4.01 51.16 -16.60
N GLY A 606 3.76 52.24 -15.85
CA GLY A 606 4.47 53.49 -15.99
C GLY A 606 5.96 53.37 -15.64
N ILE A 607 6.32 52.54 -14.65
CA ILE A 607 7.72 52.23 -14.31
C ILE A 607 8.38 51.50 -15.49
N LEU A 608 7.77 50.42 -15.98
CA LEU A 608 8.31 49.65 -17.09
C LEU A 608 8.48 50.51 -18.37
N LYS A 609 7.49 51.30 -18.69
CA LYS A 609 7.54 52.23 -19.83
C LYS A 609 8.59 53.34 -19.69
N ALA A 610 8.89 53.77 -18.45
CA ALA A 610 9.96 54.68 -18.17
C ALA A 610 11.37 54.13 -18.36
N GLY A 611 11.50 52.82 -18.61
CA GLY A 611 12.77 52.10 -18.78
C GLY A 611 13.39 51.68 -17.46
N ALA A 612 12.61 51.50 -16.41
CA ALA A 612 13.05 51.11 -15.06
C ALA A 612 12.39 49.80 -14.62
N ALA A 613 12.86 49.24 -13.52
CA ALA A 613 12.30 48.08 -12.89
C ALA A 613 11.53 48.42 -11.61
N TYR A 614 10.43 47.75 -11.33
CA TYR A 614 9.69 48.02 -10.10
C TYR A 614 10.10 47.12 -8.92
N VAL A 615 10.00 47.67 -7.71
CA VAL A 615 10.19 46.97 -6.45
C VAL A 615 8.87 47.07 -5.65
N PRO A 616 8.05 46.03 -5.61
CA PRO A 616 6.82 46.09 -4.84
C PRO A 616 7.12 46.00 -3.34
N VAL A 617 6.55 46.93 -2.59
CA VAL A 617 6.67 47.01 -1.13
C VAL A 617 5.26 47.02 -0.55
N ASP A 618 4.89 45.94 0.14
CA ASP A 618 3.58 45.86 0.79
C ASP A 618 3.47 46.93 1.90
N PRO A 619 2.43 47.80 1.83
CA PRO A 619 2.26 48.86 2.83
C PRO A 619 1.93 48.30 4.22
N GLU A 620 1.50 47.05 4.37
CA GLU A 620 1.22 46.44 5.66
C GLU A 620 2.49 45.90 6.37
N TYR A 621 3.63 45.85 5.69
CA TYR A 621 4.87 45.38 6.32
C TYR A 621 5.27 46.30 7.50
N PRO A 622 5.98 45.75 8.53
CA PRO A 622 6.59 46.53 9.60
C PRO A 622 7.52 47.61 9.03
N ALA A 623 7.56 48.77 9.69
CA ALA A 623 8.36 49.93 9.25
C ALA A 623 9.83 49.56 9.01
N ASP A 624 10.43 48.74 9.88
CA ASP A 624 11.83 48.30 9.76
C ASP A 624 12.06 47.46 8.48
N ARG A 625 11.08 46.64 8.09
CA ARG A 625 11.15 45.86 6.86
C ARG A 625 11.04 46.75 5.63
N ILE A 626 10.14 47.72 5.66
CA ILE A 626 10.01 48.71 4.59
C ILE A 626 11.30 49.51 4.43
N ALA A 627 11.85 50.02 5.56
CA ALA A 627 13.12 50.74 5.57
C ALA A 627 14.26 49.90 4.98
N TYR A 628 14.35 48.62 5.39
CA TYR A 628 15.34 47.69 4.85
C TYR A 628 15.21 47.52 3.35
N MET A 629 14.00 47.24 2.83
CA MET A 629 13.77 47.02 1.40
C MET A 629 14.07 48.24 0.55
N LEU A 630 13.71 49.45 1.04
CA LEU A 630 14.00 50.70 0.36
C LEU A 630 15.52 51.02 0.38
N GLY A 631 16.20 50.74 1.49
CA GLY A 631 17.66 50.95 1.63
C GLY A 631 18.45 49.96 0.79
N ASP A 632 18.14 48.63 0.85
CA ASP A 632 18.83 47.59 0.14
C ASP A 632 18.64 47.70 -1.40
N SER A 633 17.41 48.04 -1.86
CA SER A 633 17.13 48.28 -3.27
C SER A 633 17.72 49.55 -3.84
N GLN A 634 18.13 50.49 -2.99
CA GLN A 634 18.60 51.83 -3.38
C GLN A 634 17.64 52.59 -4.33
N ALA A 635 16.35 52.30 -4.24
CA ALA A 635 15.34 52.97 -5.03
C ALA A 635 15.33 54.49 -4.78
N LYS A 636 15.46 55.28 -5.82
CA LYS A 636 15.47 56.77 -5.73
C LYS A 636 14.08 57.35 -5.75
N VAL A 637 13.09 56.64 -6.25
CA VAL A 637 11.69 57.08 -6.38
C VAL A 637 10.79 56.06 -5.71
N LEU A 638 9.83 56.52 -4.94
CA LEU A 638 8.74 55.74 -4.38
C LEU A 638 7.41 56.24 -4.95
N LEU A 639 6.68 55.34 -5.59
CA LEU A 639 5.30 55.54 -5.98
C LEU A 639 4.37 55.08 -4.87
N THR A 640 3.44 55.90 -4.43
CA THR A 640 2.51 55.60 -3.36
C THR A 640 1.18 56.35 -3.50
N GLN A 641 0.32 56.22 -2.48
CA GLN A 641 -0.96 56.95 -2.37
C GLN A 641 -0.89 57.92 -1.17
N ARG A 642 -1.75 58.94 -1.20
CA ARG A 642 -1.78 59.99 -0.16
C ARG A 642 -1.99 59.40 1.25
N THR A 643 -2.85 58.41 1.37
CA THR A 643 -3.14 57.74 2.65
C THR A 643 -1.95 57.05 3.27
N LEU A 644 -0.99 56.61 2.47
CA LEU A 644 0.20 55.88 2.88
C LEU A 644 1.45 56.76 3.02
N GLN A 645 1.40 57.98 2.50
CA GLN A 645 2.55 58.89 2.36
C GLN A 645 3.30 59.11 3.69
N GLU A 646 2.60 59.50 4.76
CA GLU A 646 3.23 59.83 6.04
C GLU A 646 3.94 58.60 6.63
N ARG A 647 3.30 57.46 6.60
CA ARG A 647 3.86 56.21 7.11
C ARG A 647 5.13 55.82 6.34
N LEU A 648 5.06 55.84 5.02
CA LEU A 648 6.19 55.42 4.17
C LEU A 648 7.32 56.45 4.22
N GLN A 649 7.01 57.75 4.34
CA GLN A 649 8.01 58.77 4.53
C GLN A 649 8.74 58.67 5.87
N ALA A 650 8.02 58.26 6.92
CA ALA A 650 8.65 57.97 8.23
C ALA A 650 9.59 56.78 8.17
N ALA A 651 9.18 55.68 7.50
CA ALA A 651 10.00 54.49 7.29
C ALA A 651 11.23 54.77 6.40
N ALA A 652 11.12 55.64 5.42
CA ALA A 652 12.20 55.98 4.47
C ALA A 652 13.28 56.92 5.04
N ARG A 653 13.08 57.53 6.21
CA ARG A 653 14.03 58.45 6.89
C ARG A 653 15.15 57.73 7.66
N GLY A 654 15.46 56.44 7.36
CA GLY A 654 16.59 55.73 7.97
C GLY A 654 17.93 56.39 7.71
N GLU A 655 18.97 56.00 8.50
CA GLU A 655 20.28 56.69 8.60
C GLU A 655 21.06 56.88 7.28
N ASP A 656 20.73 56.13 6.22
CA ASP A 656 21.45 56.13 4.93
C ASP A 656 20.78 56.93 3.79
N GLY A 657 19.75 57.75 4.03
CA GLY A 657 19.25 58.79 3.13
C GLY A 657 19.00 58.42 1.68
N GLY A 658 18.45 57.22 1.41
CA GLY A 658 18.39 56.63 0.07
C GLY A 658 17.29 57.18 -0.86
N LEU A 659 16.10 57.49 -0.32
CA LEU A 659 14.92 57.88 -1.10
C LEU A 659 14.93 59.34 -1.50
N GLY A 660 14.89 59.62 -2.81
CA GLY A 660 14.95 60.99 -3.34
C GLY A 660 13.61 61.67 -3.51
N VAL A 661 12.62 60.96 -4.05
CA VAL A 661 11.31 61.54 -4.44
C VAL A 661 10.19 60.56 -4.09
N ILE A 662 9.13 61.09 -3.50
CA ILE A 662 7.83 60.36 -3.35
C ILE A 662 6.82 60.98 -4.33
N LEU A 663 6.16 60.16 -5.11
CA LEU A 663 5.14 60.56 -6.08
C LEU A 663 3.82 59.92 -5.75
N LEU A 664 2.75 60.68 -5.67
CA LEU A 664 1.41 60.22 -5.32
C LEU A 664 0.65 59.84 -6.60
N LEU A 665 0.26 58.57 -6.68
CA LEU A 665 -0.45 58.04 -7.85
C LEU A 665 -1.96 58.40 -7.87
N ASP A 666 -2.54 58.60 -6.69
CA ASP A 666 -3.93 59.04 -6.49
C ASP A 666 -4.10 60.61 -6.66
N GLU A 667 -3.00 61.30 -6.96
CA GLU A 667 -3.03 62.69 -7.35
C GLU A 667 -2.65 62.89 -8.84
N GLU A 668 -3.60 62.62 -9.72
CA GLU A 668 -3.38 62.68 -11.18
C GLU A 668 -2.72 63.99 -11.62
N ALA A 669 -3.00 65.12 -10.95
CA ALA A 669 -2.37 66.40 -11.24
C ALA A 669 -0.85 66.37 -11.21
N THR A 670 -0.24 65.40 -10.57
CA THR A 670 1.22 65.20 -10.48
C THR A 670 1.85 64.74 -11.79
N TYR A 671 1.08 64.11 -12.71
CA TYR A 671 1.56 63.58 -13.99
C TYR A 671 0.62 63.80 -15.18
N ALA A 672 -0.67 64.16 -14.99
CA ALA A 672 -1.68 64.31 -16.04
C ALA A 672 -1.36 65.32 -17.14
N GLY A 673 -0.43 66.23 -16.97
CA GLY A 673 0.00 67.21 -17.98
C GLY A 673 1.14 66.69 -18.89
N GLN A 674 1.54 65.43 -18.76
CA GLN A 674 2.60 64.83 -19.56
C GLN A 674 2.06 64.22 -20.87
N PRO A 675 2.94 63.96 -21.87
CA PRO A 675 2.53 63.27 -23.12
C PRO A 675 1.87 61.91 -22.89
N GLU A 676 0.94 61.53 -23.77
CA GLU A 676 0.20 60.27 -23.73
C GLU A 676 0.73 59.21 -24.71
N ASP A 677 1.69 59.58 -25.56
CA ASP A 677 2.33 58.71 -26.55
C ASP A 677 3.32 57.71 -25.91
N ASN A 678 3.48 56.55 -26.53
CA ASN A 678 4.38 55.52 -26.10
C ASN A 678 5.82 55.99 -26.23
N ILE A 679 6.64 55.58 -25.28
CA ILE A 679 8.11 55.88 -25.25
C ILE A 679 8.84 54.76 -25.95
N GLY A 680 9.58 55.09 -27.02
CA GLY A 680 10.32 54.09 -27.79
C GLY A 680 11.55 53.52 -27.06
N ARG A 681 11.96 52.35 -27.51
CA ARG A 681 13.19 51.69 -27.00
C ARG A 681 14.42 52.56 -27.17
N GLU A 682 14.51 53.32 -28.29
CA GLU A 682 15.62 54.20 -28.59
C GLU A 682 15.80 55.30 -27.55
N GLU A 683 14.71 55.65 -26.85
CA GLU A 683 14.74 56.64 -25.79
C GLU A 683 15.09 56.01 -24.44
N THR A 684 14.73 54.74 -24.20
CA THR A 684 14.93 54.09 -22.92
C THR A 684 16.21 53.30 -22.83
N ASP A 685 16.85 52.95 -23.98
CA ASP A 685 18.00 52.04 -24.10
C ASP A 685 17.72 50.63 -23.47
N GLN A 686 16.45 50.29 -23.27
CA GLN A 686 16.04 49.04 -22.60
C GLN A 686 16.05 47.84 -23.53
N THR A 687 16.47 46.69 -23.01
CA THR A 687 16.44 45.42 -23.70
C THR A 687 15.81 44.36 -22.79
N SER A 688 15.45 43.22 -23.35
CA SER A 688 14.89 42.08 -22.59
C SER A 688 15.84 41.46 -21.58
N ARG A 689 17.08 41.92 -21.48
CA ARG A 689 18.08 41.50 -20.48
C ARG A 689 18.20 42.46 -19.30
N HIS A 690 17.47 43.57 -19.32
CA HIS A 690 17.39 44.48 -18.20
C HIS A 690 16.25 44.07 -17.29
N LEU A 691 16.36 44.45 -16.02
CA LEU A 691 15.41 44.09 -14.99
C LEU A 691 14.00 44.65 -15.30
N ALA A 692 13.01 43.78 -15.15
CA ALA A 692 11.62 44.18 -15.12
C ALA A 692 11.14 44.43 -13.67
N TYR A 693 11.58 43.62 -12.74
CA TYR A 693 11.20 43.78 -11.33
C TYR A 693 12.16 43.10 -10.37
N VAL A 694 12.10 43.50 -9.09
CA VAL A 694 12.79 42.86 -7.96
C VAL A 694 11.78 42.58 -6.86
N ILE A 695 11.57 41.31 -6.54
CA ILE A 695 10.66 40.87 -5.47
C ILE A 695 11.44 40.34 -4.29
N TYR A 696 11.15 40.87 -3.09
CA TYR A 696 11.78 40.47 -1.86
C TYR A 696 11.09 39.24 -1.25
N THR A 697 11.86 38.20 -1.01
CA THR A 697 11.40 36.95 -0.36
C THR A 697 12.07 36.77 1.01
N SER A 698 11.42 35.99 1.90
CA SER A 698 12.01 35.66 3.20
C SER A 698 13.25 34.80 2.99
N GLY A 699 14.41 35.27 3.34
CA GLY A 699 15.67 34.53 3.28
C GLY A 699 15.84 33.61 4.48
N SER A 700 16.55 32.49 4.28
CA SER A 700 16.92 31.52 5.34
C SER A 700 17.77 32.14 6.45
N THR A 701 18.33 33.34 6.26
CA THR A 701 19.17 34.08 7.21
C THR A 701 18.39 35.12 8.02
N GLY A 702 17.04 35.19 7.87
CA GLY A 702 16.19 36.13 8.58
C GLY A 702 16.03 37.50 7.90
N GLN A 703 16.94 37.92 7.01
CA GLN A 703 16.81 39.16 6.23
C GLN A 703 16.19 38.86 4.86
N PRO A 704 15.23 39.69 4.36
CA PRO A 704 14.67 39.55 3.04
C PRO A 704 15.75 39.68 1.95
N LYS A 705 15.61 38.86 0.86
CA LYS A 705 16.50 38.91 -0.31
C LYS A 705 15.72 39.30 -1.55
N GLY A 706 16.23 40.28 -2.30
CA GLY A 706 15.65 40.74 -3.54
C GLY A 706 15.97 39.75 -4.69
N VAL A 707 14.95 39.14 -5.29
CA VAL A 707 15.06 38.30 -6.47
C VAL A 707 14.86 39.17 -7.70
N MET A 708 15.91 39.31 -8.49
CA MET A 708 15.94 40.10 -9.73
C MET A 708 15.40 39.29 -10.91
N ASN A 709 14.47 39.85 -11.68
CA ASN A 709 13.89 39.23 -12.87
C ASN A 709 14.02 40.17 -14.07
N GLU A 710 14.56 39.62 -15.19
CA GLU A 710 14.68 40.27 -16.49
C GLU A 710 13.38 40.20 -17.29
#